data_7072a2ded30273db445887969e8fa9f8
#
_entry.id   7072a2ded30273db445887969e8fa9f8
#
_cell.length_a   1.000
_cell.length_b   1.000
_cell.length_c   1.000
_cell.angle_alpha   90.00
_cell.angle_beta   90.00
_cell.angle_gamma   90.00
#
_symmetry.space_group_name_H-M   'P 1'
#
loop_
_entity.id
_entity.type
_entity.pdbx_description
1 polymer ?
#
loop_
_entity_poly.entity_id
_entity_poly.type
_entity_poly.pdbx_seq_one_letter_code
_entity_poly.pdbx_strand_id
1 'polypeptide(L)'
;FDANLLAEFLFFEGYELRTPRIDTVELAQVFYPRLEKYNLGILCQELGIHLEQAHSALSDAQATAELFLCMRQKMFQLPKGLLERLLSLSDSLLYESYIVIEEVYQKQSILVEHDLIEVQGLFLKKEKSLLSPRKLSKDFQTNIALLDLEDRLPQASFAQKVLDFLQDKQIAFVQAQTGIGKTYGYLLPALSLENEKGILLSVPTKILQNQVIQEEARRLEEVFHLSIHSLKGPQNYLKLDALHLALQEEETNRLYTRFKMQLLVWLTETDTGDLDEIGQLYRYQQFLPNLVHDGKLSKDSLFWLEDFWKRSQKKARSCQLLVTNHAYLVTRLEDDPSLLEGRLLILDEAQKILLTLENLSQKSFLLNDIVDQLDHIMAQESGMLQRRLMESIRFELCHLMDQFLSGKRRMCPSTTMTQLRQDFSELDMPLLHEYQKFFCSDGEFWLSASEFSSKKVLISSSRHQRLLFSEIFPDSCQLLGISATLEISSRVSLPELLGFPDAAFDRLDEQFQENQEIIVVKDFPLVTEISQEDYAHALVNLIEEVTSLKEPILVLFTSRELLLKVSDYLSIPHLAQYKHGEPAQLKKRFEKGERELLLGAGSFWEGVDFSAHSRVIEVVTRLPFQNPEDPFTKKMNQELRLEGKNPFYDYQLPMAMIRLKQALGRTMRHLNQTSIVLILDSRMLTKRYGKQIVRSLSQNCRLEETNQGQVISKIAKFFKKS
;
A
#
# COMPACT_ATOMS: atom_id res chain seq x y z
N PHE A 1 18.58 -29.74 5.97
CA PHE A 1 19.06 -30.63 4.88
C PHE A 1 20.37 -31.27 5.28
N ASP A 2 21.42 -30.51 5.62
CA ASP A 2 22.78 -31.01 5.87
C ASP A 2 22.85 -31.91 7.10
N ALA A 3 22.16 -31.59 8.20
CA ALA A 3 22.11 -32.42 9.40
C ALA A 3 21.46 -33.80 9.15
N ASN A 4 20.45 -33.87 8.29
CA ASN A 4 19.82 -35.14 7.92
C ASN A 4 20.77 -36.00 7.05
N LEU A 5 21.44 -35.36 6.08
CA LEU A 5 22.42 -36.04 5.24
C LEU A 5 23.61 -36.59 6.08
N LEU A 6 24.10 -35.78 7.04
CA LEU A 6 25.16 -36.17 7.94
C LEU A 6 24.71 -37.31 8.86
N ALA A 7 23.49 -37.24 9.39
CA ALA A 7 22.94 -38.29 10.24
C ALA A 7 22.78 -39.60 9.46
N GLU A 8 22.31 -39.56 8.23
CA GLU A 8 22.17 -40.73 7.37
C GLU A 8 23.54 -41.35 7.03
N PHE A 9 24.54 -40.53 6.68
CA PHE A 9 25.91 -40.97 6.40
C PHE A 9 26.54 -41.63 7.63
N LEU A 10 26.45 -40.98 8.81
CA LEU A 10 26.98 -41.51 10.05
C LEU A 10 26.30 -42.84 10.47
N PHE A 11 24.98 -42.96 10.23
CA PHE A 11 24.25 -44.18 10.50
C PHE A 11 24.75 -45.36 9.65
N PHE A 12 25.07 -45.12 8.37
CA PHE A 12 25.68 -46.17 7.53
C PHE A 12 27.08 -46.58 7.99
N GLU A 13 27.82 -45.66 8.63
CA GLU A 13 29.12 -45.96 9.26
C GLU A 13 29.02 -46.53 10.68
N GLY A 14 27.80 -46.79 11.17
CA GLY A 14 27.56 -47.37 12.49
C GLY A 14 27.58 -46.37 13.66
N TYR A 15 27.51 -45.08 13.36
CA TYR A 15 27.43 -43.99 14.34
C TYR A 15 26.06 -43.38 14.40
N GLU A 16 25.60 -43.01 15.61
CA GLU A 16 24.36 -42.27 15.81
C GLU A 16 24.67 -40.80 16.11
N LEU A 17 24.09 -39.87 15.30
CA LEU A 17 24.20 -38.44 15.58
C LEU A 17 23.25 -38.07 16.71
N ARG A 18 23.78 -37.86 17.91
CA ARG A 18 23.03 -37.49 19.12
C ARG A 18 23.06 -36.02 19.45
N THR A 19 23.70 -35.20 18.61
CA THR A 19 23.79 -33.75 18.80
C THR A 19 22.43 -33.10 18.60
N PRO A 20 21.98 -32.19 19.48
CA PRO A 20 20.75 -31.45 19.31
C PRO A 20 20.76 -30.68 17.96
N ARG A 21 19.63 -30.67 17.30
CA ARG A 21 19.44 -29.91 16.02
C ARG A 21 18.76 -28.58 16.31
N ILE A 22 19.28 -27.53 15.70
CA ILE A 22 18.80 -26.17 15.90
C ILE A 22 18.48 -25.57 14.53
N ASP A 23 17.25 -25.06 14.37
CA ASP A 23 16.87 -24.34 13.17
C ASP A 23 17.19 -22.85 13.34
N THR A 24 18.28 -22.41 12.69
CA THR A 24 18.73 -21.01 12.76
C THR A 24 17.81 -20.03 12.05
N VAL A 25 17.05 -20.47 11.02
CA VAL A 25 16.09 -19.64 10.30
C VAL A 25 14.88 -19.33 11.18
N GLU A 26 14.39 -20.37 11.88
CA GLU A 26 13.24 -20.21 12.78
C GLU A 26 13.59 -19.33 13.99
N LEU A 27 14.77 -19.56 14.60
CA LEU A 27 15.27 -18.69 15.68
C LEU A 27 15.47 -17.25 15.19
N ALA A 28 16.04 -17.05 13.99
CA ALA A 28 16.20 -15.72 13.44
C ALA A 28 14.86 -15.01 13.24
N GLN A 29 13.80 -15.72 12.82
CA GLN A 29 12.45 -15.16 12.71
C GLN A 29 11.90 -14.69 14.06
N VAL A 30 12.20 -15.38 15.14
CA VAL A 30 11.76 -14.98 16.49
C VAL A 30 12.58 -13.80 17.01
N PHE A 31 13.92 -13.85 16.93
CA PHE A 31 14.80 -12.90 17.61
C PHE A 31 15.17 -11.67 16.78
N TYR A 32 14.92 -11.68 15.47
CA TYR A 32 15.05 -10.52 14.57
C TYR A 32 13.74 -10.25 13.84
N PRO A 33 12.68 -9.86 14.54
CA PRO A 33 11.31 -9.79 14.03
C PRO A 33 11.10 -8.80 12.89
N ARG A 34 12.00 -7.84 12.72
CA ARG A 34 11.87 -6.75 11.72
C ARG A 34 12.48 -7.07 10.36
N LEU A 35 13.19 -8.19 10.21
CA LEU A 35 13.85 -8.52 8.96
C LEU A 35 12.87 -9.03 7.90
N GLU A 36 13.02 -8.51 6.68
CA GLU A 36 12.21 -8.86 5.51
C GLU A 36 12.51 -10.26 4.97
N LYS A 37 13.74 -10.76 5.15
CA LYS A 37 14.21 -12.04 4.62
C LYS A 37 15.15 -12.71 5.61
N TYR A 38 15.09 -14.06 5.63
CA TYR A 38 15.84 -14.89 6.57
C TYR A 38 16.73 -15.91 5.84
N ASN A 39 17.18 -15.64 4.59
CA ASN A 39 18.24 -16.43 4.00
C ASN A 39 19.61 -16.00 4.57
N LEU A 40 20.55 -16.93 4.59
CA LEU A 40 21.85 -16.75 5.21
C LEU A 40 22.58 -15.49 4.73
N GLY A 41 22.61 -15.25 3.40
CA GLY A 41 23.32 -14.11 2.84
C GLY A 41 22.78 -12.77 3.33
N ILE A 42 21.43 -12.61 3.42
CA ILE A 42 20.80 -11.38 3.92
C ILE A 42 21.01 -11.25 5.43
N LEU A 43 20.85 -12.34 6.20
CA LEU A 43 21.13 -12.31 7.64
C LEU A 43 22.58 -11.90 7.93
N CYS A 44 23.54 -12.41 7.15
CA CYS A 44 24.95 -12.00 7.29
C CYS A 44 25.14 -10.51 6.98
N GLN A 45 24.53 -10.00 5.92
CA GLN A 45 24.60 -8.59 5.56
C GLN A 45 24.02 -7.69 6.65
N GLU A 46 22.83 -7.98 7.15
CA GLU A 46 22.12 -7.19 8.17
C GLU A 46 22.83 -7.24 9.55
N LEU A 47 23.45 -8.36 9.88
CA LEU A 47 24.14 -8.54 11.16
C LEU A 47 25.65 -8.25 11.10
N GLY A 48 26.17 -7.84 9.92
CA GLY A 48 27.59 -7.53 9.74
C GLY A 48 28.50 -8.78 9.80
N ILE A 49 27.97 -9.95 9.46
CA ILE A 49 28.71 -11.22 9.39
C ILE A 49 29.40 -11.32 8.04
N HIS A 50 30.71 -11.63 8.03
CA HIS A 50 31.46 -11.72 6.80
C HIS A 50 31.22 -13.05 6.07
N LEU A 51 30.74 -12.96 4.81
CA LEU A 51 30.48 -14.12 3.95
C LEU A 51 31.27 -13.97 2.64
N GLU A 52 32.48 -14.54 2.57
CA GLU A 52 33.41 -14.32 1.44
C GLU A 52 32.98 -15.01 0.12
N GLN A 53 32.43 -16.21 0.18
CA GLN A 53 32.02 -17.00 -0.96
C GLN A 53 30.68 -17.69 -0.69
N ALA A 54 29.59 -16.99 -1.00
CA ALA A 54 28.26 -17.59 -0.94
C ALA A 54 28.20 -18.87 -1.80
N HIS A 55 27.55 -19.92 -1.24
CA HIS A 55 27.45 -21.27 -1.82
C HIS A 55 28.72 -22.14 -1.71
N SER A 56 29.68 -21.76 -0.87
CA SER A 56 30.74 -22.65 -0.42
C SER A 56 30.34 -23.29 0.91
N ALA A 57 30.35 -24.61 1.00
CA ALA A 57 29.91 -25.34 2.20
C ALA A 57 30.66 -24.90 3.48
N LEU A 58 31.95 -24.59 3.38
CA LEU A 58 32.73 -24.12 4.52
C LEU A 58 32.37 -22.70 4.93
N SER A 59 32.24 -21.76 3.97
CA SER A 59 31.85 -20.38 4.26
C SER A 59 30.42 -20.29 4.81
N ASP A 60 29.50 -21.07 4.26
CA ASP A 60 28.11 -21.12 4.73
C ASP A 60 28.02 -21.73 6.14
N ALA A 61 28.83 -22.75 6.47
CA ALA A 61 28.90 -23.32 7.80
C ALA A 61 29.50 -22.34 8.84
N GLN A 62 30.58 -21.60 8.48
CA GLN A 62 31.15 -20.57 9.33
C GLN A 62 30.17 -19.42 9.58
N ALA A 63 29.55 -18.89 8.53
CA ALA A 63 28.55 -17.84 8.65
C ALA A 63 27.34 -18.27 9.48
N THR A 64 26.90 -19.54 9.36
CA THR A 64 25.83 -20.09 10.18
C THR A 64 26.22 -20.18 11.65
N ALA A 65 27.44 -20.55 11.95
CA ALA A 65 27.97 -20.58 13.33
C ALA A 65 28.06 -19.16 13.93
N GLU A 66 28.54 -18.17 13.17
CA GLU A 66 28.55 -16.77 13.60
C GLU A 66 27.14 -16.23 13.81
N LEU A 67 26.20 -16.53 12.89
CA LEU A 67 24.78 -16.17 13.03
C LEU A 67 24.19 -16.75 14.32
N PHE A 68 24.49 -18.02 14.63
CA PHE A 68 24.05 -18.65 15.86
C PHE A 68 24.58 -17.92 17.12
N LEU A 69 25.86 -17.51 17.11
CA LEU A 69 26.45 -16.73 18.20
C LEU A 69 25.79 -15.34 18.33
N CYS A 70 25.50 -14.67 17.22
CA CYS A 70 24.77 -13.39 17.22
C CYS A 70 23.37 -13.55 17.85
N MET A 71 22.63 -14.59 17.46
CA MET A 71 21.31 -14.88 18.04
C MET A 71 21.39 -15.15 19.53
N ARG A 72 22.36 -15.94 19.94
CA ARG A 72 22.61 -16.24 21.37
C ARG A 72 22.96 -14.96 22.16
N GLN A 73 23.78 -14.08 21.59
CA GLN A 73 24.09 -12.79 22.20
C GLN A 73 22.84 -11.90 22.30
N LYS A 74 21.98 -11.87 21.27
CA LYS A 74 20.69 -11.17 21.29
C LYS A 74 19.78 -11.70 22.41
N MET A 75 19.70 -13.02 22.60
CA MET A 75 18.94 -13.62 23.68
C MET A 75 19.43 -13.17 25.06
N PHE A 76 20.75 -13.07 25.28
CA PHE A 76 21.33 -12.56 26.53
C PHE A 76 20.99 -11.09 26.83
N GLN A 77 20.57 -10.32 25.83
CA GLN A 77 20.12 -8.94 26.02
C GLN A 77 18.65 -8.86 26.46
N LEU A 78 17.91 -9.96 26.43
CA LEU A 78 16.50 -9.99 26.78
C LEU A 78 16.31 -10.21 28.30
N PRO A 79 15.24 -9.65 28.90
CA PRO A 79 14.90 -9.87 30.29
C PRO A 79 14.65 -11.36 30.60
N LYS A 80 15.03 -11.79 31.80
CA LYS A 80 14.85 -13.19 32.21
C LYS A 80 13.40 -13.65 32.17
N GLY A 81 12.44 -12.79 32.61
CA GLY A 81 11.02 -13.10 32.57
C GLY A 81 10.48 -13.22 31.12
N LEU A 82 11.06 -12.51 30.15
CA LEU A 82 10.74 -12.71 28.74
C LEU A 82 11.26 -14.07 28.24
N LEU A 83 12.49 -14.43 28.58
CA LEU A 83 13.06 -15.74 28.23
C LEU A 83 12.23 -16.90 28.81
N GLU A 84 11.74 -16.75 30.04
CA GLU A 84 10.83 -17.72 30.65
C GLU A 84 9.55 -17.93 29.85
N ARG A 85 8.92 -16.81 29.40
CA ARG A 85 7.75 -16.89 28.51
C ARG A 85 8.06 -17.49 27.14
N LEU A 86 9.20 -17.11 26.54
CA LEU A 86 9.62 -17.71 25.28
C LEU A 86 9.87 -19.21 25.43
N LEU A 87 10.43 -19.63 26.56
CA LEU A 87 10.67 -21.05 26.87
C LEU A 87 9.35 -21.82 27.02
N SER A 88 8.32 -21.22 27.67
CA SER A 88 6.99 -21.86 27.79
C SER A 88 6.27 -22.07 26.45
N LEU A 89 6.66 -21.33 25.41
CA LEU A 89 6.12 -21.44 24.05
C LEU A 89 7.02 -22.26 23.11
N SER A 90 8.22 -22.62 23.56
CA SER A 90 9.29 -23.15 22.70
C SER A 90 9.10 -24.58 22.22
N ASP A 91 8.16 -25.35 22.82
CA ASP A 91 7.77 -26.69 22.34
C ASP A 91 7.25 -26.70 20.91
N SER A 92 6.82 -25.52 20.42
CA SER A 92 6.37 -25.31 19.05
C SER A 92 7.51 -25.17 18.04
N LEU A 93 8.75 -24.97 18.50
CA LEU A 93 9.93 -24.81 17.63
C LEU A 93 10.31 -26.13 16.97
N LEU A 94 10.97 -26.02 15.82
CA LEU A 94 11.50 -27.19 15.11
C LEU A 94 12.71 -27.75 15.81
N TYR A 95 12.78 -29.06 15.83
CA TYR A 95 13.86 -29.84 16.45
C TYR A 95 14.04 -29.47 17.93
N GLU A 96 15.28 -29.46 18.40
CA GLU A 96 15.65 -29.13 19.77
C GLU A 96 16.06 -27.66 19.93
N SER A 97 15.53 -26.75 19.13
CA SER A 97 15.86 -25.30 19.14
C SER A 97 15.56 -24.61 20.47
N TYR A 98 14.65 -25.18 21.29
CA TYR A 98 14.36 -24.71 22.65
C TYR A 98 15.57 -24.75 23.58
N ILE A 99 16.51 -25.70 23.39
CA ILE A 99 17.70 -25.88 24.25
C ILE A 99 18.54 -24.62 24.33
N VAL A 100 18.61 -23.84 23.23
CA VAL A 100 19.37 -22.59 23.23
C VAL A 100 18.71 -21.54 24.13
N ILE A 101 17.37 -21.45 24.10
CA ILE A 101 16.62 -20.52 24.95
C ILE A 101 16.75 -20.95 26.41
N GLU A 102 16.68 -22.25 26.70
CA GLU A 102 16.84 -22.83 28.03
C GLU A 102 18.24 -22.57 28.59
N GLU A 103 19.29 -22.81 27.81
CA GLU A 103 20.68 -22.52 28.20
C GLU A 103 20.86 -21.04 28.57
N VAL A 104 20.36 -20.13 27.75
CA VAL A 104 20.46 -18.71 28.02
C VAL A 104 19.65 -18.33 29.26
N TYR A 105 18.41 -18.83 29.41
CA TYR A 105 17.58 -18.59 30.58
C TYR A 105 18.28 -19.01 31.89
N GLN A 106 18.91 -20.19 31.90
CA GLN A 106 19.63 -20.69 33.08
C GLN A 106 20.86 -19.84 33.44
N LYS A 107 21.55 -19.29 32.41
CA LYS A 107 22.75 -18.46 32.58
C LYS A 107 22.45 -16.98 32.76
N GLN A 108 21.21 -16.58 32.49
CA GLN A 108 20.79 -15.16 32.53
C GLN A 108 20.66 -14.69 33.99
N SER A 109 21.49 -13.71 34.34
CA SER A 109 21.48 -13.08 35.67
C SER A 109 20.93 -11.67 35.66
N ILE A 110 20.65 -11.11 34.49
CA ILE A 110 20.27 -9.70 34.32
C ILE A 110 18.80 -9.51 34.71
N LEU A 111 18.58 -8.73 35.75
CA LEU A 111 17.33 -8.07 36.05
C LEU A 111 17.13 -6.97 35.02
N VAL A 112 15.89 -6.81 34.53
CA VAL A 112 15.45 -5.89 33.48
C VAL A 112 16.27 -4.61 33.43
N GLU A 113 16.98 -4.37 32.34
CA GLU A 113 17.68 -3.13 32.12
C GLU A 113 16.71 -1.95 31.85
N HIS A 114 17.21 -0.73 32.07
CA HIS A 114 16.51 0.52 32.27
C HIS A 114 15.55 0.98 31.16
N ASP A 115 15.58 0.40 29.95
CA ASP A 115 14.80 0.84 28.80
C ASP A 115 13.48 0.09 28.58
N LEU A 116 13.17 -0.90 29.43
CA LEU A 116 11.94 -1.70 29.36
C LEU A 116 11.08 -1.50 30.60
N ILE A 117 9.77 -1.63 30.42
CA ILE A 117 8.78 -1.74 31.51
C ILE A 117 8.09 -3.10 31.38
N GLU A 118 7.83 -3.73 32.51
CA GLU A 118 7.02 -4.93 32.55
C GLU A 118 5.59 -4.57 32.97
N VAL A 119 4.61 -4.95 32.15
CA VAL A 119 3.19 -4.77 32.41
C VAL A 119 2.48 -6.08 32.14
N GLN A 120 1.89 -6.69 33.18
CA GLN A 120 1.18 -7.98 33.08
C GLN A 120 2.00 -9.09 32.40
N GLY A 121 3.32 -9.04 32.62
CA GLY A 121 4.29 -9.97 32.03
C GLY A 121 4.61 -9.71 30.55
N LEU A 122 4.17 -8.62 29.93
CA LEU A 122 4.69 -8.13 28.67
C LEU A 122 5.80 -7.12 28.93
N PHE A 123 6.88 -7.22 28.17
CA PHE A 123 8.03 -6.33 28.26
C PHE A 123 7.95 -5.30 27.13
N LEU A 124 7.72 -4.04 27.48
CA LEU A 124 7.49 -2.96 26.55
C LEU A 124 8.63 -1.95 26.64
N LYS A 125 9.02 -1.39 25.50
CA LYS A 125 10.02 -0.33 25.44
C LYS A 125 9.51 0.96 26.04
N LYS A 126 10.33 1.64 26.85
CA LYS A 126 10.02 2.95 27.42
C LYS A 126 10.06 4.03 26.33
N GLU A 127 9.15 4.99 26.44
CA GLU A 127 9.20 6.16 25.56
C GLU A 127 10.45 7.00 25.83
N LYS A 128 11.13 7.37 24.74
CA LYS A 128 12.28 8.29 24.82
C LYS A 128 11.78 9.71 25.03
N SER A 129 12.49 10.49 25.86
CA SER A 129 12.29 11.93 25.99
C SER A 129 12.78 12.62 24.71
N LEU A 130 11.95 13.49 24.13
CA LEU A 130 12.32 14.29 22.99
C LEU A 130 13.29 15.43 23.42
N LEU A 131 14.28 15.70 22.59
CA LEU A 131 15.12 16.88 22.73
C LEU A 131 14.33 18.14 22.36
N SER A 132 14.78 19.30 22.84
CA SER A 132 14.18 20.57 22.45
C SER A 132 14.37 20.82 20.96
N PRO A 133 13.29 21.16 20.22
CA PRO A 133 13.39 21.37 18.77
C PRO A 133 14.27 22.58 18.43
N ARG A 134 15.03 22.47 17.35
CA ARG A 134 15.79 23.58 16.77
C ARG A 134 14.91 24.29 15.73
N LYS A 135 14.97 25.62 15.73
CA LYS A 135 14.22 26.43 14.77
C LYS A 135 14.86 26.31 13.37
N LEU A 136 14.04 26.04 12.36
CA LEU A 136 14.48 26.05 10.97
C LEU A 136 14.70 27.49 10.49
N SER A 137 15.65 27.68 9.58
CA SER A 137 15.83 28.93 8.86
C SER A 137 14.69 29.16 7.87
N LYS A 138 14.33 30.42 7.63
CA LYS A 138 13.45 30.77 6.50
C LYS A 138 14.13 30.61 5.15
N ASP A 139 15.46 30.65 5.13
CA ASP A 139 16.26 30.40 3.95
C ASP A 139 16.37 28.90 3.67
N PHE A 140 15.86 28.46 2.54
CA PHE A 140 15.81 27.08 2.12
C PHE A 140 17.22 26.45 1.99
N GLN A 141 18.16 27.21 1.38
CA GLN A 141 19.51 26.69 1.13
C GLN A 141 20.28 26.43 2.43
N THR A 142 20.09 27.27 3.45
CA THR A 142 20.64 27.05 4.79
C THR A 142 20.19 25.73 5.39
N ASN A 143 18.91 25.39 5.26
CA ASN A 143 18.36 24.13 5.79
C ASN A 143 18.85 22.90 4.99
N ILE A 144 18.95 23.00 3.67
CA ILE A 144 19.49 21.94 2.79
C ILE A 144 20.97 21.65 3.15
N ALA A 145 21.77 22.68 3.38
CA ALA A 145 23.16 22.54 3.81
C ALA A 145 23.28 21.85 5.18
N LEU A 146 22.39 22.16 6.14
CA LEU A 146 22.36 21.50 7.45
C LEU A 146 22.00 20.01 7.35
N LEU A 147 21.20 19.63 6.35
CA LEU A 147 20.81 18.24 6.07
C LEU A 147 21.88 17.48 5.27
N ASP A 148 22.99 18.12 4.90
CA ASP A 148 24.05 17.55 4.04
C ASP A 148 23.47 17.03 2.70
N LEU A 149 22.60 17.84 2.08
CA LEU A 149 21.97 17.56 0.81
C LEU A 149 22.48 18.51 -0.28
N GLU A 150 22.45 18.04 -1.52
CA GLU A 150 22.85 18.81 -2.69
C GLU A 150 21.84 19.95 -2.98
N ASP A 151 22.34 21.17 -3.17
CA ASP A 151 21.51 22.31 -3.60
C ASP A 151 21.15 22.17 -5.08
N ARG A 152 19.84 22.18 -5.37
CA ARG A 152 19.27 22.03 -6.71
C ARG A 152 18.38 23.24 -7.03
N LEU A 153 18.76 24.03 -8.02
CA LEU A 153 18.00 25.22 -8.43
C LEU A 153 16.49 24.99 -8.63
N PRO A 154 16.02 23.91 -9.31
CA PRO A 154 14.60 23.65 -9.45
C PRO A 154 13.89 23.42 -8.12
N GLN A 155 14.56 22.76 -7.18
CA GLN A 155 14.04 22.51 -5.83
C GLN A 155 13.94 23.80 -5.02
N ALA A 156 14.95 24.66 -5.09
CA ALA A 156 14.94 25.97 -4.41
C ALA A 156 13.86 26.89 -4.94
N SER A 157 13.66 26.93 -6.27
CA SER A 157 12.56 27.68 -6.90
C SER A 157 11.19 27.16 -6.47
N PHE A 158 11.03 25.84 -6.39
CA PHE A 158 9.82 25.22 -5.89
C PHE A 158 9.55 25.59 -4.42
N ALA A 159 10.58 25.49 -3.57
CA ALA A 159 10.48 25.83 -2.15
C ALA A 159 10.07 27.29 -1.94
N GLN A 160 10.60 28.22 -2.75
CA GLN A 160 10.22 29.63 -2.68
C GLN A 160 8.76 29.85 -3.04
N LYS A 161 8.26 29.23 -4.12
CA LYS A 161 6.83 29.30 -4.48
C LYS A 161 5.92 28.74 -3.40
N VAL A 162 6.31 27.61 -2.79
CA VAL A 162 5.58 27.04 -1.65
C VAL A 162 5.53 28.03 -0.49
N LEU A 163 6.64 28.67 -0.14
CA LEU A 163 6.70 29.65 0.93
C LEU A 163 5.78 30.84 0.65
N ASP A 164 5.80 31.38 -0.58
CA ASP A 164 4.97 32.51 -0.98
C ASP A 164 3.47 32.17 -0.87
N PHE A 165 3.06 30.96 -1.33
CA PHE A 165 1.68 30.53 -1.18
C PHE A 165 1.26 30.33 0.27
N LEU A 166 2.11 29.74 1.09
CA LEU A 166 1.78 29.50 2.50
C LEU A 166 1.64 30.80 3.31
N GLN A 167 2.29 31.88 2.89
CA GLN A 167 2.14 33.20 3.53
C GLN A 167 0.86 33.91 3.13
N ASP A 168 0.43 33.78 1.87
CA ASP A 168 -0.60 34.62 1.28
C ASP A 168 -1.95 33.91 1.04
N LYS A 169 -1.98 32.59 0.98
CA LYS A 169 -3.16 31.82 0.53
C LYS A 169 -3.61 30.80 1.58
N GLN A 170 -4.92 30.67 1.70
CA GLN A 170 -5.52 29.64 2.55
C GLN A 170 -5.54 28.29 1.85
N ILE A 171 -5.87 28.26 0.55
CA ILE A 171 -5.89 27.03 -0.25
C ILE A 171 -5.07 27.29 -1.52
N ALA A 172 -4.01 26.51 -1.68
CA ALA A 172 -3.12 26.62 -2.82
C ALA A 172 -2.70 25.25 -3.36
N PHE A 173 -2.43 25.20 -4.66
CA PHE A 173 -1.92 24.01 -5.35
C PHE A 173 -0.69 24.36 -6.16
N VAL A 174 0.35 23.53 -6.10
CA VAL A 174 1.60 23.72 -6.85
C VAL A 174 1.87 22.51 -7.72
N GLN A 175 2.00 22.73 -9.03
CA GLN A 175 2.42 21.69 -9.96
C GLN A 175 3.95 21.58 -9.97
N ALA A 176 4.44 20.37 -9.72
CA ALA A 176 5.85 20.08 -9.68
C ALA A 176 6.14 18.68 -10.26
N GLN A 177 7.07 18.59 -11.19
CA GLN A 177 7.49 17.33 -11.80
C GLN A 177 8.07 16.35 -10.78
N THR A 178 8.05 15.06 -11.11
CA THR A 178 8.74 14.02 -10.32
C THR A 178 10.26 14.24 -10.41
N GLY A 179 10.98 13.88 -9.32
CA GLY A 179 12.45 13.93 -9.31
C GLY A 179 13.09 15.25 -8.89
N ILE A 180 12.35 16.35 -8.74
CA ILE A 180 12.90 17.66 -8.31
C ILE A 180 13.21 17.73 -6.80
N GLY A 181 12.90 16.69 -6.01
CA GLY A 181 13.07 16.73 -4.54
C GLY A 181 11.90 17.40 -3.81
N LYS A 182 10.66 17.13 -4.25
CA LYS A 182 9.43 17.76 -3.73
C LYS A 182 9.32 17.70 -2.21
N THR A 183 9.64 16.57 -1.59
CA THR A 183 9.42 16.34 -0.16
C THR A 183 10.10 17.40 0.71
N TYR A 184 11.39 17.59 0.58
CA TYR A 184 12.10 18.68 1.29
C TYR A 184 11.67 20.06 0.78
N GLY A 185 11.36 20.18 -0.53
CA GLY A 185 10.92 21.42 -1.15
C GLY A 185 9.63 22.00 -0.56
N TYR A 186 8.73 21.18 -0.04
CA TYR A 186 7.52 21.66 0.65
C TYR A 186 7.63 21.57 2.18
N LEU A 187 8.33 20.57 2.75
CA LEU A 187 8.42 20.42 4.20
C LEU A 187 9.26 21.53 4.85
N LEU A 188 10.43 21.87 4.28
CA LEU A 188 11.31 22.85 4.90
C LEU A 188 10.70 24.27 4.97
N PRO A 189 10.09 24.80 3.87
CA PRO A 189 9.38 26.07 3.95
C PRO A 189 8.20 26.02 4.95
N ALA A 190 7.41 24.95 4.91
CA ALA A 190 6.26 24.81 5.78
C ALA A 190 6.66 24.72 7.28
N LEU A 191 7.72 23.99 7.61
CA LEU A 191 8.24 23.85 8.97
C LEU A 191 8.96 25.12 9.46
N SER A 192 9.41 26.00 8.55
CA SER A 192 10.03 27.28 8.89
C SER A 192 9.02 28.34 9.33
N LEU A 193 7.74 28.13 9.02
CA LEU A 193 6.62 28.99 9.45
C LEU A 193 6.17 28.60 10.85
N GLU A 194 5.75 29.60 11.63
CA GLU A 194 5.20 29.36 12.96
C GLU A 194 3.72 28.96 12.85
N ASN A 195 3.47 27.67 12.70
CA ASN A 195 2.11 27.11 12.74
C ASN A 195 1.76 26.70 14.18
N GLU A 196 0.55 27.00 14.65
CA GLU A 196 0.13 26.77 16.04
C GLU A 196 0.28 25.31 16.49
N LYS A 197 -0.11 24.35 15.64
CA LYS A 197 -0.05 22.92 15.95
C LYS A 197 0.80 22.10 14.98
N GLY A 198 1.55 22.75 14.07
CA GLY A 198 2.42 22.08 13.12
C GLY A 198 1.73 21.67 11.82
N ILE A 199 2.27 20.66 11.15
CA ILE A 199 1.90 20.23 9.80
C ILE A 199 1.29 18.83 9.85
N LEU A 200 0.26 18.60 9.03
CA LEU A 200 -0.21 17.28 8.66
C LEU A 200 0.15 17.01 7.20
N LEU A 201 1.05 16.06 6.96
CA LEU A 201 1.39 15.58 5.64
C LEU A 201 0.59 14.33 5.32
N SER A 202 -0.17 14.38 4.24
CA SER A 202 -0.85 13.20 3.71
C SER A 202 -0.21 12.74 2.42
N VAL A 203 0.13 11.46 2.35
CA VAL A 203 0.75 10.79 1.21
C VAL A 203 -0.17 9.72 0.63
N PRO A 204 -0.01 9.30 -0.63
CA PRO A 204 -0.96 8.39 -1.27
C PRO A 204 -1.16 7.03 -0.61
N THR A 205 -0.09 6.40 -0.14
CA THR A 205 -0.10 5.01 0.31
C THR A 205 0.66 4.82 1.62
N LYS A 206 0.39 3.73 2.34
CA LYS A 206 1.16 3.33 3.53
C LYS A 206 2.64 3.10 3.23
N ILE A 207 2.97 2.59 2.05
CA ILE A 207 4.37 2.35 1.64
C ILE A 207 5.12 3.68 1.57
N LEU A 208 4.55 4.69 0.91
CA LEU A 208 5.13 6.04 0.85
C LEU A 208 5.15 6.71 2.23
N GLN A 209 4.13 6.47 3.07
CA GLN A 209 4.12 6.95 4.45
C GLN A 209 5.31 6.39 5.25
N ASN A 210 5.57 5.08 5.15
CA ASN A 210 6.70 4.45 5.80
C ASN A 210 8.03 4.96 5.23
N GLN A 211 8.13 5.16 3.91
CA GLN A 211 9.33 5.70 3.26
C GLN A 211 9.63 7.11 3.78
N VAL A 212 8.66 8.02 3.77
CA VAL A 212 8.84 9.39 4.30
C VAL A 212 9.30 9.37 5.75
N ILE A 213 8.75 8.49 6.58
CA ILE A 213 9.15 8.37 8.00
C ILE A 213 10.59 7.85 8.15
N GLN A 214 10.98 6.86 7.36
CA GLN A 214 12.29 6.21 7.47
C GLN A 214 13.43 7.03 6.85
N GLU A 215 13.14 7.83 5.84
CA GLU A 215 14.14 8.60 5.09
C GLU A 215 14.11 10.09 5.47
N GLU A 216 13.13 10.84 4.98
CA GLU A 216 13.11 12.30 5.11
C GLU A 216 12.83 12.76 6.53
N ALA A 217 11.81 12.19 7.16
CA ALA A 217 11.40 12.58 8.50
C ALA A 217 12.49 12.24 9.53
N ARG A 218 13.13 11.09 9.39
CA ARG A 218 14.23 10.68 10.26
C ARG A 218 15.40 11.69 10.20
N ARG A 219 15.79 12.16 9.02
CA ARG A 219 16.83 13.20 8.89
C ARG A 219 16.41 14.52 9.55
N LEU A 220 15.14 14.91 9.36
CA LEU A 220 14.60 16.11 10.01
C LEU A 220 14.60 15.99 11.55
N GLU A 221 14.27 14.82 12.08
CA GLU A 221 14.32 14.53 13.51
C GLU A 221 15.75 14.57 14.04
N GLU A 222 16.70 13.96 13.36
CA GLU A 222 18.12 13.91 13.76
C GLU A 222 18.79 15.30 13.75
N VAL A 223 18.49 16.15 12.77
CA VAL A 223 19.13 17.47 12.59
C VAL A 223 18.42 18.57 13.36
N PHE A 224 17.10 18.62 13.29
CA PHE A 224 16.29 19.71 13.87
C PHE A 224 15.58 19.33 15.17
N HIS A 225 15.67 18.07 15.61
CA HIS A 225 15.02 17.54 16.82
C HIS A 225 13.50 17.75 16.80
N LEU A 226 12.88 17.65 15.63
CA LEU A 226 11.43 17.81 15.46
C LEU A 226 10.70 16.61 16.05
N SER A 227 9.55 16.87 16.66
CA SER A 227 8.63 15.80 17.02
C SER A 227 7.83 15.37 15.81
N ILE A 228 8.12 14.16 15.30
CA ILE A 228 7.50 13.59 14.12
C ILE A 228 6.71 12.33 14.49
N HIS A 229 5.53 12.16 13.92
CA HIS A 229 4.71 10.99 14.19
C HIS A 229 4.00 10.48 12.94
N SER A 230 3.92 9.14 12.81
CA SER A 230 3.18 8.43 11.77
C SER A 230 1.85 7.96 12.33
N LEU A 231 0.73 8.37 11.73
CA LEU A 231 -0.60 7.97 12.16
C LEU A 231 -1.28 7.10 11.09
N LYS A 232 -1.66 5.89 11.47
CA LYS A 232 -2.36 4.92 10.62
C LYS A 232 -3.71 4.54 11.24
N GLY A 233 -4.52 3.76 10.55
CA GLY A 233 -5.76 3.21 11.12
C GLY A 233 -5.49 2.23 12.27
N PRO A 234 -6.46 2.03 13.19
CA PRO A 234 -6.27 1.20 14.38
C PRO A 234 -5.83 -0.23 14.04
N GLN A 235 -6.34 -0.81 12.97
CA GLN A 235 -5.98 -2.16 12.53
C GLN A 235 -4.49 -2.34 12.14
N ASN A 236 -3.68 -1.28 12.15
CA ASN A 236 -2.24 -1.39 11.95
C ASN A 236 -1.47 -1.53 13.27
N TYR A 237 -2.13 -1.41 14.40
CA TYR A 237 -1.51 -1.46 15.72
C TYR A 237 -1.88 -2.75 16.45
N LEU A 238 -0.91 -3.31 17.17
CA LEU A 238 -1.15 -4.44 18.06
C LEU A 238 -2.01 -4.01 19.25
N LYS A 239 -3.06 -4.79 19.56
CA LYS A 239 -3.88 -4.63 20.77
C LYS A 239 -3.26 -5.48 21.89
N LEU A 240 -2.70 -4.84 22.91
CA LEU A 240 -1.99 -5.54 23.99
C LEU A 240 -2.90 -6.47 24.80
N ASP A 241 -4.16 -6.07 25.07
CA ASP A 241 -5.15 -6.94 25.74
C ASP A 241 -5.39 -8.22 24.90
N ALA A 242 -5.48 -8.09 23.58
CA ALA A 242 -5.71 -9.24 22.71
C ALA A 242 -4.52 -10.21 22.69
N LEU A 243 -3.29 -9.68 22.65
CA LEU A 243 -2.10 -10.50 22.75
C LEU A 243 -2.00 -11.18 24.13
N HIS A 244 -2.30 -10.45 25.22
CA HIS A 244 -2.28 -10.98 26.58
C HIS A 244 -3.25 -12.15 26.72
N LEU A 245 -4.47 -12.05 26.21
CA LEU A 245 -5.46 -13.14 26.19
C LEU A 245 -4.96 -14.32 25.32
N ALA A 246 -4.47 -14.04 24.11
CA ALA A 246 -3.97 -15.08 23.22
C ALA A 246 -2.78 -15.87 23.81
N LEU A 247 -1.98 -15.27 24.69
CA LEU A 247 -0.89 -15.95 25.40
C LEU A 247 -1.36 -16.86 26.53
N GLN A 248 -2.59 -16.70 27.00
CA GLN A 248 -3.18 -17.57 28.06
C GLN A 248 -3.92 -18.77 27.45
N GLU A 249 -4.27 -18.71 26.17
CA GLU A 249 -4.95 -19.81 25.48
C GLU A 249 -3.97 -20.91 25.05
N GLU A 250 -4.37 -22.18 25.27
CA GLU A 250 -3.65 -23.32 24.72
C GLU A 250 -3.70 -23.30 23.19
N GLU A 251 -2.54 -23.37 22.56
CA GLU A 251 -2.41 -23.25 21.11
C GLU A 251 -1.73 -24.49 20.53
N THR A 252 -2.36 -25.08 19.53
CA THR A 252 -1.82 -26.25 18.80
C THR A 252 -1.15 -25.87 17.48
N ASN A 253 -1.42 -24.65 16.98
CA ASN A 253 -0.86 -24.17 15.72
C ASN A 253 0.57 -23.62 15.94
N ARG A 254 1.56 -24.39 15.52
CA ARG A 254 2.99 -24.02 15.63
C ARG A 254 3.32 -22.67 15.00
N LEU A 255 2.71 -22.34 13.86
CA LEU A 255 2.97 -21.07 13.18
C LEU A 255 2.45 -19.89 14.03
N TYR A 256 1.29 -20.03 14.65
CA TYR A 256 0.75 -19.02 15.54
C TYR A 256 1.56 -18.85 16.82
N THR A 257 1.96 -19.97 17.44
CA THR A 257 2.82 -19.93 18.64
C THR A 257 4.15 -19.24 18.35
N ARG A 258 4.79 -19.55 17.22
CA ARG A 258 6.01 -18.86 16.80
C ARG A 258 5.76 -17.36 16.55
N PHE A 259 4.62 -17.00 15.96
CA PHE A 259 4.26 -15.59 15.81
C PHE A 259 4.08 -14.87 17.16
N LYS A 260 3.45 -15.51 18.14
CA LYS A 260 3.39 -15.02 19.53
C LYS A 260 4.79 -14.78 20.11
N MET A 261 5.73 -15.71 19.92
CA MET A 261 7.14 -15.53 20.34
C MET A 261 7.80 -14.32 19.63
N GLN A 262 7.60 -14.21 18.33
CA GLN A 262 8.11 -13.07 17.54
C GLN A 262 7.55 -11.74 18.04
N LEU A 263 6.24 -11.65 18.33
CA LEU A 263 5.58 -10.47 18.89
C LEU A 263 6.17 -10.12 20.27
N LEU A 264 6.43 -11.07 21.14
CA LEU A 264 7.02 -10.83 22.45
C LEU A 264 8.43 -10.21 22.35
N VAL A 265 9.25 -10.67 21.42
CA VAL A 265 10.58 -10.08 21.19
C VAL A 265 10.42 -8.68 20.56
N TRP A 266 9.54 -8.54 19.55
CA TRP A 266 9.30 -7.26 18.88
C TRP A 266 8.80 -6.16 19.83
N LEU A 267 8.02 -6.49 20.86
CA LEU A 267 7.57 -5.54 21.88
C LEU A 267 8.70 -4.86 22.63
N THR A 268 9.87 -5.51 22.73
CA THR A 268 11.07 -4.91 23.35
C THR A 268 11.79 -3.92 22.42
N GLU A 269 11.43 -3.90 21.14
CA GLU A 269 12.09 -3.12 20.10
C GLU A 269 11.22 -1.99 19.55
N THR A 270 9.88 -2.16 19.59
CA THR A 270 8.96 -1.18 18.99
C THR A 270 8.70 0.00 19.91
N ASP A 271 8.70 1.21 19.33
CA ASP A 271 8.26 2.45 19.97
C ASP A 271 6.82 2.81 19.58
N THR A 272 6.30 2.20 18.50
CA THR A 272 5.03 2.58 17.86
C THR A 272 3.94 1.54 18.02
N GLY A 273 4.28 0.26 18.12
CA GLY A 273 3.34 -0.85 18.06
C GLY A 273 2.71 -1.07 16.67
N ASP A 274 3.30 -0.47 15.62
CA ASP A 274 2.86 -0.62 14.23
C ASP A 274 3.29 -1.97 13.66
N LEU A 275 2.34 -2.83 13.35
CA LEU A 275 2.58 -4.18 12.85
C LEU A 275 3.33 -4.20 11.50
N ASP A 276 3.29 -3.11 10.72
CA ASP A 276 4.08 -3.00 9.48
C ASP A 276 5.60 -3.01 9.73
N GLU A 277 6.06 -2.87 10.99
CA GLU A 277 7.47 -3.03 11.38
C GLU A 277 7.92 -4.51 11.37
N ILE A 278 6.98 -5.45 11.36
CA ILE A 278 7.27 -6.89 11.42
C ILE A 278 7.54 -7.41 10.00
N GLY A 279 8.72 -7.97 9.81
CA GLY A 279 9.08 -8.61 8.55
C GLY A 279 8.21 -9.83 8.26
N GLN A 280 7.86 -10.01 6.98
CA GLN A 280 7.02 -11.14 6.52
C GLN A 280 5.65 -11.25 7.19
N LEU A 281 5.06 -10.15 7.65
CA LEU A 281 3.75 -10.12 8.30
C LEU A 281 2.66 -10.83 7.47
N TYR A 282 2.79 -10.86 6.14
CA TYR A 282 1.87 -11.55 5.22
C TYR A 282 1.70 -13.05 5.51
N ARG A 283 2.69 -13.70 6.15
CA ARG A 283 2.61 -15.12 6.54
C ARG A 283 1.63 -15.38 7.69
N TYR A 284 1.30 -14.34 8.44
CA TYR A 284 0.50 -14.38 9.67
C TYR A 284 -0.87 -13.73 9.51
N GLN A 285 -1.27 -13.37 8.27
CA GLN A 285 -2.52 -12.63 8.00
C GLN A 285 -3.77 -13.28 8.62
N GLN A 286 -3.83 -14.61 8.66
CA GLN A 286 -4.95 -15.34 9.26
C GLN A 286 -5.10 -15.14 10.78
N PHE A 287 -4.04 -14.73 11.48
CA PHE A 287 -4.05 -14.51 12.94
C PHE A 287 -4.25 -13.04 13.32
N LEU A 288 -4.01 -12.11 12.38
CA LEU A 288 -4.08 -10.68 12.63
C LEU A 288 -5.46 -10.19 13.09
N PRO A 289 -6.60 -10.65 12.56
CA PRO A 289 -7.91 -10.16 12.99
C PRO A 289 -8.16 -10.23 14.49
N ASN A 290 -7.55 -11.20 15.17
CA ASN A 290 -7.68 -11.40 16.62
C ASN A 290 -6.65 -10.61 17.44
N LEU A 291 -5.67 -9.97 16.81
CA LEU A 291 -4.56 -9.28 17.49
C LEU A 291 -4.51 -7.78 17.21
N VAL A 292 -5.15 -7.34 16.11
CA VAL A 292 -5.16 -5.92 15.73
C VAL A 292 -6.11 -5.10 16.59
N HIS A 293 -5.80 -3.81 16.71
CA HIS A 293 -6.62 -2.88 17.46
C HIS A 293 -7.91 -2.54 16.70
N ASP A 294 -9.04 -2.55 17.40
CA ASP A 294 -10.37 -2.28 16.86
C ASP A 294 -10.79 -0.79 16.96
N GLY A 295 -9.89 0.08 17.41
CA GLY A 295 -10.18 1.50 17.65
C GLY A 295 -10.89 1.78 18.98
N LYS A 296 -11.22 0.74 19.77
CA LYS A 296 -11.90 0.86 21.06
C LYS A 296 -10.98 0.36 22.17
N LEU A 297 -10.86 1.14 23.23
CA LEU A 297 -10.13 0.76 24.43
C LEU A 297 -11.06 0.96 25.65
N SER A 298 -11.30 -0.12 26.39
CA SER A 298 -12.03 -0.03 27.67
C SER A 298 -11.17 0.68 28.71
N LYS A 299 -11.79 1.47 29.58
CA LYS A 299 -11.10 2.05 30.74
C LYS A 299 -10.61 0.99 31.72
N ASP A 300 -11.19 -0.20 31.67
CA ASP A 300 -10.84 -1.35 32.51
C ASP A 300 -9.71 -2.18 31.90
N SER A 301 -9.15 -1.79 30.74
CA SER A 301 -8.00 -2.46 30.11
C SER A 301 -6.80 -2.42 31.04
N LEU A 302 -6.13 -3.57 31.19
CA LEU A 302 -4.88 -3.71 31.96
C LEU A 302 -3.73 -2.91 31.34
N PHE A 303 -3.84 -2.54 30.05
CA PHE A 303 -2.84 -1.82 29.27
C PHE A 303 -3.28 -0.41 28.88
N TRP A 304 -4.22 0.18 29.63
CA TRP A 304 -4.77 1.50 29.33
C TRP A 304 -3.74 2.61 29.10
N LEU A 305 -2.61 2.60 29.81
CA LEU A 305 -1.55 3.60 29.66
C LEU A 305 -0.58 3.26 28.53
N GLU A 306 -0.34 1.99 28.31
CA GLU A 306 0.67 1.45 27.37
C GLU A 306 0.10 1.17 26.00
N ASP A 307 -1.22 1.21 25.81
CA ASP A 307 -1.88 0.93 24.55
C ASP A 307 -1.31 1.79 23.40
N PHE A 308 -0.83 1.12 22.37
CA PHE A 308 -0.13 1.76 21.26
C PHE A 308 -1.04 2.70 20.45
N TRP A 309 -2.28 2.31 20.20
CA TRP A 309 -3.22 3.13 19.45
C TRP A 309 -3.55 4.44 20.22
N LYS A 310 -3.84 4.34 21.49
CA LYS A 310 -4.09 5.51 22.36
C LYS A 310 -2.87 6.42 22.44
N ARG A 311 -1.66 5.85 22.61
CA ARG A 311 -0.41 6.60 22.62
C ARG A 311 -0.16 7.30 21.28
N SER A 312 -0.44 6.61 20.16
CA SER A 312 -0.36 7.18 18.81
C SER A 312 -1.32 8.37 18.64
N GLN A 313 -2.58 8.25 19.08
CA GLN A 313 -3.55 9.36 19.04
C GLN A 313 -3.09 10.56 19.89
N LYS A 314 -2.50 10.33 21.05
CA LYS A 314 -1.95 11.40 21.91
C LYS A 314 -0.77 12.09 21.22
N LYS A 315 0.19 11.34 20.66
CA LYS A 315 1.34 11.89 19.93
C LYS A 315 0.91 12.67 18.70
N ALA A 316 -0.09 12.17 17.96
CA ALA A 316 -0.62 12.84 16.78
C ALA A 316 -1.16 14.26 17.10
N ARG A 317 -1.67 14.51 18.29
CA ARG A 317 -2.18 15.84 18.70
C ARG A 317 -1.10 16.85 19.02
N SER A 318 0.11 16.41 19.39
CA SER A 318 1.19 17.27 19.90
C SER A 318 2.42 17.34 19.01
N CYS A 319 2.56 16.50 18.01
CA CYS A 319 3.74 16.50 17.14
C CYS A 319 3.74 17.68 16.14
N GLN A 320 4.95 18.12 15.75
CA GLN A 320 5.16 19.20 14.79
C GLN A 320 4.92 18.75 13.34
N LEU A 321 5.28 17.51 13.01
CA LEU A 321 4.99 16.89 11.72
C LEU A 321 4.22 15.58 11.94
N LEU A 322 2.98 15.57 11.52
CA LEU A 322 2.15 14.37 11.47
C LEU A 322 2.08 13.84 10.05
N VAL A 323 2.44 12.57 9.86
CA VAL A 323 2.40 11.92 8.53
C VAL A 323 1.30 10.86 8.52
N THR A 324 0.46 10.89 7.50
CA THR A 324 -0.61 9.90 7.31
C THR A 324 -0.80 9.57 5.82
N ASN A 325 -1.66 8.62 5.50
CA ASN A 325 -2.04 8.35 4.11
C ASN A 325 -3.42 8.90 3.77
N HIS A 326 -3.67 9.09 2.47
CA HIS A 326 -4.92 9.69 1.98
C HIS A 326 -6.17 8.97 2.45
N ALA A 327 -6.15 7.62 2.44
CA ALA A 327 -7.32 6.85 2.85
C ALA A 327 -7.67 7.07 4.33
N TYR A 328 -6.67 7.05 5.20
CA TYR A 328 -6.88 7.32 6.62
C TYR A 328 -7.28 8.79 6.86
N LEU A 329 -6.63 9.74 6.16
CA LEU A 329 -7.00 11.15 6.25
C LEU A 329 -8.49 11.37 5.94
N VAL A 330 -8.97 10.90 4.77
CA VAL A 330 -10.37 11.07 4.36
C VAL A 330 -11.31 10.44 5.38
N THR A 331 -11.08 9.17 5.76
CA THR A 331 -11.92 8.50 6.76
C THR A 331 -11.94 9.26 8.10
N ARG A 332 -10.79 9.78 8.51
CA ARG A 332 -10.70 10.50 9.80
C ARG A 332 -11.39 11.84 9.76
N LEU A 333 -11.29 12.58 8.66
CA LEU A 333 -11.96 13.88 8.51
C LEU A 333 -13.49 13.77 8.46
N GLU A 334 -14.01 12.66 7.92
CA GLU A 334 -15.46 12.40 7.96
C GLU A 334 -15.97 12.14 9.39
N ASP A 335 -15.17 11.45 10.21
CA ASP A 335 -15.54 11.12 11.58
C ASP A 335 -15.30 12.30 12.55
N ASP A 336 -14.14 12.95 12.44
CA ASP A 336 -13.70 13.99 13.38
C ASP A 336 -12.62 14.88 12.74
N PRO A 337 -12.97 16.06 12.25
CA PRO A 337 -12.03 16.98 11.61
C PRO A 337 -11.05 17.66 12.58
N SER A 338 -11.18 17.48 13.91
CA SER A 338 -10.34 18.12 14.93
C SER A 338 -8.85 17.83 14.78
N LEU A 339 -8.50 16.78 14.02
CA LEU A 339 -7.11 16.46 13.69
C LEU A 339 -6.41 17.57 12.91
N LEU A 340 -7.16 18.35 12.11
CA LEU A 340 -6.65 19.47 11.31
C LEU A 340 -6.66 20.82 12.03
N GLU A 341 -7.36 20.97 13.16
CA GLU A 341 -7.47 22.25 13.84
C GLU A 341 -6.08 22.85 14.19
N GLY A 342 -5.80 24.03 13.64
CA GLY A 342 -4.54 24.75 13.82
C GLY A 342 -3.34 24.16 13.08
N ARG A 343 -3.54 23.20 12.16
CA ARG A 343 -2.52 22.59 11.32
C ARG A 343 -2.61 23.02 9.87
N LEU A 344 -1.47 23.10 9.22
CA LEU A 344 -1.38 23.12 7.76
C LEU A 344 -1.53 21.69 7.22
N LEU A 345 -2.47 21.45 6.31
CA LEU A 345 -2.55 20.20 5.55
C LEU A 345 -1.73 20.30 4.28
N ILE A 346 -0.80 19.37 4.10
CA ILE A 346 -0.08 19.16 2.83
C ILE A 346 -0.57 17.86 2.20
N LEU A 347 -1.09 17.93 0.98
CA LEU A 347 -1.45 16.77 0.17
C LEU A 347 -0.36 16.50 -0.86
N ASP A 348 0.46 15.48 -0.64
CA ASP A 348 1.43 15.03 -1.64
C ASP A 348 0.74 14.14 -2.68
N GLU A 349 1.06 14.34 -3.97
CA GLU A 349 0.36 13.70 -5.10
C GLU A 349 -1.17 13.87 -4.98
N ALA A 350 -1.62 15.12 -4.77
CA ALA A 350 -3.01 15.50 -4.45
C ALA A 350 -4.06 14.93 -5.43
N GLN A 351 -3.69 14.64 -6.69
CA GLN A 351 -4.59 14.01 -7.66
C GLN A 351 -5.03 12.59 -7.22
N LYS A 352 -4.25 11.91 -6.37
CA LYS A 352 -4.61 10.58 -5.88
C LYS A 352 -5.70 10.60 -4.81
N ILE A 353 -5.97 11.75 -4.21
CA ILE A 353 -7.15 11.93 -3.34
C ILE A 353 -8.45 11.63 -4.09
N LEU A 354 -8.57 12.00 -5.37
CA LEU A 354 -9.77 11.71 -6.17
C LEU A 354 -10.07 10.21 -6.23
N LEU A 355 -9.05 9.40 -6.45
CA LEU A 355 -9.19 7.93 -6.48
C LEU A 355 -9.50 7.38 -5.09
N THR A 356 -8.92 7.97 -4.05
CA THR A 356 -9.22 7.61 -2.66
C THR A 356 -10.68 7.89 -2.33
N LEU A 357 -11.21 9.04 -2.73
CA LEU A 357 -12.62 9.40 -2.55
C LEU A 357 -13.56 8.47 -3.33
N GLU A 358 -13.21 8.11 -4.59
CA GLU A 358 -13.95 7.11 -5.36
C GLU A 358 -13.97 5.75 -4.64
N ASN A 359 -12.83 5.27 -4.17
CA ASN A 359 -12.71 3.98 -3.49
C ASN A 359 -13.47 3.97 -2.15
N LEU A 360 -13.39 5.05 -1.37
CA LEU A 360 -14.10 5.17 -0.10
C LEU A 360 -15.61 5.39 -0.27
N SER A 361 -16.05 5.87 -1.44
CA SER A 361 -17.47 5.94 -1.80
C SER A 361 -18.09 4.56 -2.10
N GLN A 362 -17.25 3.54 -2.24
CA GLN A 362 -17.67 2.14 -2.42
C GLN A 362 -17.16 1.30 -1.25
N LYS A 363 -18.04 0.51 -0.64
CA LYS A 363 -17.65 -0.57 0.28
C LYS A 363 -17.99 -1.90 -0.35
N SER A 364 -17.16 -2.91 -0.09
CA SER A 364 -17.36 -4.25 -0.65
C SER A 364 -16.96 -5.31 0.38
N PHE A 365 -17.74 -6.37 0.44
CA PHE A 365 -17.45 -7.54 1.25
C PHE A 365 -17.63 -8.82 0.43
N LEU A 366 -16.83 -9.84 0.74
CA LEU A 366 -17.06 -11.18 0.23
C LEU A 366 -18.23 -11.82 0.97
N LEU A 367 -19.26 -12.21 0.25
CA LEU A 367 -20.41 -12.89 0.86
C LEU A 367 -20.02 -14.18 1.56
N ASN A 368 -19.03 -14.91 1.01
CA ASN A 368 -18.48 -16.11 1.63
C ASN A 368 -17.92 -15.83 3.03
N ASP A 369 -17.13 -14.77 3.18
CA ASP A 369 -16.50 -14.43 4.46
C ASP A 369 -17.55 -14.03 5.50
N ILE A 370 -18.63 -13.34 5.10
CA ILE A 370 -19.75 -13.01 5.99
C ILE A 370 -20.45 -14.29 6.45
N VAL A 371 -20.73 -15.22 5.53
CA VAL A 371 -21.38 -16.50 5.86
C VAL A 371 -20.50 -17.33 6.78
N ASP A 372 -19.19 -17.44 6.49
CA ASP A 372 -18.26 -18.18 7.33
C ASP A 372 -18.18 -17.61 8.75
N GLN A 373 -18.22 -16.28 8.89
CA GLN A 373 -18.24 -15.62 10.19
C GLN A 373 -19.55 -15.83 10.95
N LEU A 374 -20.70 -15.80 10.24
CA LEU A 374 -21.99 -16.13 10.85
C LEU A 374 -22.01 -17.57 11.34
N ASP A 375 -21.52 -18.53 10.54
CA ASP A 375 -21.46 -19.95 10.92
C ASP A 375 -20.55 -20.15 12.15
N HIS A 376 -19.43 -19.44 12.23
CA HIS A 376 -18.53 -19.50 13.38
C HIS A 376 -19.20 -18.97 14.67
N ILE A 377 -19.90 -17.84 14.59
CA ILE A 377 -20.60 -17.25 15.75
C ILE A 377 -21.76 -18.11 16.18
N MET A 378 -22.54 -18.68 15.24
CA MET A 378 -23.67 -19.57 15.54
C MET A 378 -23.23 -20.89 16.19
N ALA A 379 -22.00 -21.34 15.97
CA ALA A 379 -21.41 -22.50 16.63
C ALA A 379 -21.08 -22.24 18.10
N GLN A 380 -20.93 -20.97 18.50
CA GLN A 380 -20.77 -20.53 19.90
C GLN A 380 -22.14 -20.33 20.52
N GLU A 381 -22.24 -20.28 21.87
CA GLU A 381 -23.50 -20.05 22.56
C GLU A 381 -24.06 -18.65 22.25
N SER A 382 -25.10 -18.56 21.43
CA SER A 382 -25.85 -17.35 21.13
C SER A 382 -27.31 -17.48 21.59
N GLY A 383 -27.92 -16.36 22.02
CA GLY A 383 -29.34 -16.32 22.37
C GLY A 383 -30.25 -16.75 21.23
N MET A 384 -31.40 -17.40 21.54
CA MET A 384 -32.30 -17.97 20.52
C MET A 384 -32.74 -16.94 19.47
N LEU A 385 -33.00 -15.66 19.86
CA LEU A 385 -33.41 -14.62 18.92
C LEU A 385 -32.26 -14.25 17.97
N GLN A 386 -31.08 -13.99 18.52
CA GLN A 386 -29.90 -13.62 17.73
C GLN A 386 -29.53 -14.74 16.75
N ARG A 387 -29.62 -15.99 17.17
CA ARG A 387 -29.39 -17.14 16.30
C ARG A 387 -30.37 -17.20 15.13
N ARG A 388 -31.68 -16.97 15.38
CA ARG A 388 -32.66 -16.93 14.29
C ARG A 388 -32.43 -15.80 13.29
N LEU A 389 -32.04 -14.62 13.76
CA LEU A 389 -31.65 -13.51 12.88
C LEU A 389 -30.43 -13.87 12.03
N MET A 390 -29.40 -14.46 12.62
CA MET A 390 -28.20 -14.91 11.88
C MET A 390 -28.55 -16.01 10.85
N GLU A 391 -29.43 -16.96 11.18
CA GLU A 391 -29.92 -17.99 10.26
C GLU A 391 -30.69 -17.37 9.08
N SER A 392 -31.53 -16.34 9.32
CA SER A 392 -32.24 -15.59 8.28
C SER A 392 -31.27 -14.82 7.38
N ILE A 393 -30.34 -14.08 7.95
CA ILE A 393 -29.30 -13.36 7.22
C ILE A 393 -28.49 -14.32 6.34
N ARG A 394 -28.03 -15.42 6.94
CA ARG A 394 -27.27 -16.47 6.22
C ARG A 394 -28.02 -17.01 5.02
N PHE A 395 -29.33 -17.30 5.20
CA PHE A 395 -30.18 -17.79 4.11
C PHE A 395 -30.26 -16.80 2.95
N GLU A 396 -30.51 -15.52 3.23
CA GLU A 396 -30.60 -14.47 2.20
C GLU A 396 -29.24 -14.26 1.49
N LEU A 397 -28.12 -14.31 2.22
CA LEU A 397 -26.78 -14.19 1.63
C LEU A 397 -26.43 -15.38 0.73
N CYS A 398 -26.76 -16.62 1.15
CA CYS A 398 -26.60 -17.81 0.32
C CYS A 398 -27.47 -17.73 -0.94
N HIS A 399 -28.69 -17.25 -0.81
CA HIS A 399 -29.60 -17.06 -1.96
C HIS A 399 -29.05 -16.03 -2.97
N LEU A 400 -28.46 -14.94 -2.50
CA LEU A 400 -27.76 -13.98 -3.37
C LEU A 400 -26.56 -14.62 -4.10
N MET A 401 -25.79 -15.47 -3.43
CA MET A 401 -24.68 -16.20 -4.06
C MET A 401 -25.17 -17.17 -5.14
N ASP A 402 -26.24 -17.92 -4.86
CA ASP A 402 -26.84 -18.86 -5.81
C ASP A 402 -27.43 -18.17 -7.05
N GLN A 403 -28.00 -16.98 -6.87
CA GLN A 403 -28.48 -16.15 -7.98
C GLN A 403 -27.37 -15.57 -8.85
N PHE A 404 -26.12 -15.51 -8.36
CA PHE A 404 -24.97 -14.97 -9.09
C PHE A 404 -24.28 -16.03 -9.96
N LEU A 405 -25.04 -16.66 -10.86
CA LEU A 405 -24.55 -17.76 -11.72
C LEU A 405 -23.75 -17.27 -12.96
N SER A 406 -23.86 -16.01 -13.35
CA SER A 406 -23.36 -15.53 -14.67
C SER A 406 -22.03 -14.80 -14.64
N GLY A 407 -21.43 -14.54 -13.47
CA GLY A 407 -20.17 -13.77 -13.33
C GLY A 407 -20.27 -12.29 -13.74
N LYS A 408 -21.44 -11.81 -14.20
CA LYS A 408 -21.65 -10.39 -14.57
C LYS A 408 -22.17 -9.61 -13.37
N ARG A 409 -21.71 -8.36 -13.24
CA ARG A 409 -22.26 -7.44 -12.23
C ARG A 409 -23.77 -7.32 -12.33
N ARG A 410 -24.46 -7.44 -11.20
CA ARG A 410 -25.92 -7.42 -11.09
C ARG A 410 -26.35 -6.64 -9.86
N MET A 411 -27.41 -5.83 -9.99
CA MET A 411 -28.05 -5.19 -8.84
C MET A 411 -28.73 -6.23 -7.94
N CYS A 412 -28.60 -6.03 -6.63
CA CYS A 412 -29.28 -6.88 -5.65
C CYS A 412 -30.80 -6.62 -5.70
N PRO A 413 -31.64 -7.65 -5.53
CA PRO A 413 -33.10 -7.47 -5.45
C PRO A 413 -33.47 -6.59 -4.25
N SER A 414 -34.37 -5.63 -4.46
CA SER A 414 -34.81 -4.71 -3.40
C SER A 414 -35.47 -5.43 -2.22
N THR A 415 -36.20 -6.50 -2.47
CA THR A 415 -36.85 -7.32 -1.44
C THR A 415 -35.84 -7.97 -0.51
N THR A 416 -34.81 -8.61 -1.05
CA THR A 416 -33.71 -9.22 -0.28
C THR A 416 -32.94 -8.17 0.52
N MET A 417 -32.65 -7.02 -0.09
CA MET A 417 -31.94 -5.94 0.63
C MET A 417 -32.78 -5.34 1.76
N THR A 418 -34.11 -5.25 1.61
CA THR A 418 -35.00 -4.78 2.68
C THR A 418 -35.00 -5.76 3.85
N GLN A 419 -35.07 -7.07 3.57
CA GLN A 419 -35.02 -8.11 4.60
C GLN A 419 -33.66 -8.11 5.33
N LEU A 420 -32.57 -8.11 4.59
CA LEU A 420 -31.22 -8.04 5.19
C LEU A 420 -31.04 -6.79 6.06
N ARG A 421 -31.53 -5.64 5.60
CA ARG A 421 -31.47 -4.38 6.39
C ARG A 421 -32.25 -4.50 7.70
N GLN A 422 -33.43 -5.08 7.65
CA GLN A 422 -34.24 -5.30 8.84
C GLN A 422 -33.54 -6.26 9.81
N ASP A 423 -33.12 -7.43 9.35
CA ASP A 423 -32.51 -8.47 10.18
C ASP A 423 -31.18 -7.95 10.81
N PHE A 424 -30.35 -7.24 10.04
CA PHE A 424 -29.13 -6.62 10.56
C PHE A 424 -29.43 -5.48 11.56
N SER A 425 -30.51 -4.72 11.38
CA SER A 425 -30.87 -3.64 12.31
C SER A 425 -31.28 -4.14 13.69
N GLU A 426 -31.84 -5.36 13.77
CA GLU A 426 -32.29 -6.01 15.00
C GLU A 426 -31.17 -6.88 15.64
N LEU A 427 -30.04 -7.10 14.92
CA LEU A 427 -28.94 -7.92 15.38
C LEU A 427 -28.06 -7.15 16.36
N ASP A 428 -27.93 -7.64 17.60
CA ASP A 428 -27.06 -7.05 18.63
C ASP A 428 -25.80 -7.93 18.84
N MET A 429 -24.88 -7.87 17.88
CA MET A 429 -23.64 -8.66 17.88
C MET A 429 -22.46 -7.75 17.50
N PRO A 430 -21.58 -7.39 18.47
CA PRO A 430 -20.43 -6.51 18.22
C PRO A 430 -19.51 -6.98 17.11
N LEU A 431 -19.32 -8.30 16.97
CA LEU A 431 -18.48 -8.90 15.93
C LEU A 431 -19.02 -8.68 14.49
N LEU A 432 -20.31 -8.41 14.33
CA LEU A 432 -20.98 -8.20 13.04
C LEU A 432 -21.30 -6.71 12.77
N HIS A 433 -20.84 -5.80 13.64
CA HIS A 433 -21.20 -4.38 13.58
C HIS A 433 -20.78 -3.71 12.25
N GLU A 434 -19.68 -4.14 11.65
CA GLU A 434 -19.23 -3.61 10.37
C GLU A 434 -20.19 -4.00 9.24
N TYR A 435 -20.66 -5.23 9.21
CA TYR A 435 -21.66 -5.68 8.25
C TYR A 435 -23.02 -5.04 8.52
N GLN A 436 -23.40 -4.86 9.77
CA GLN A 436 -24.60 -4.12 10.16
C GLN A 436 -24.58 -2.70 9.57
N LYS A 437 -23.50 -1.94 9.78
CA LYS A 437 -23.34 -0.63 9.18
C LYS A 437 -23.43 -0.65 7.66
N PHE A 438 -22.86 -1.66 7.03
CA PHE A 438 -22.88 -1.81 5.58
C PHE A 438 -24.30 -2.06 5.05
N PHE A 439 -24.99 -3.07 5.54
CA PHE A 439 -26.34 -3.44 5.05
C PHE A 439 -27.44 -2.43 5.45
N CYS A 440 -27.29 -1.76 6.58
CA CYS A 440 -28.19 -0.69 7.02
C CYS A 440 -27.94 0.65 6.31
N SER A 441 -26.90 0.78 5.49
CA SER A 441 -26.64 2.00 4.74
C SER A 441 -27.70 2.24 3.66
N ASP A 442 -27.92 3.51 3.31
CA ASP A 442 -28.88 3.90 2.24
C ASP A 442 -28.30 3.73 0.82
N GLY A 443 -27.18 3.03 0.66
CA GLY A 443 -26.54 2.80 -0.63
C GLY A 443 -27.31 1.85 -1.54
N GLU A 444 -26.99 1.86 -2.81
CA GLU A 444 -27.36 0.84 -3.78
C GLU A 444 -26.38 -0.33 -3.72
N PHE A 445 -26.90 -1.56 -3.81
CA PHE A 445 -26.11 -2.79 -3.66
C PHE A 445 -26.07 -3.59 -4.96
N TRP A 446 -24.89 -4.13 -5.29
CA TRP A 446 -24.71 -5.01 -6.44
C TRP A 446 -23.74 -6.15 -6.15
N LEU A 447 -23.89 -7.22 -6.92
CA LEU A 447 -23.02 -8.39 -6.87
C LEU A 447 -22.00 -8.34 -8.01
N SER A 448 -20.79 -8.81 -7.73
CA SER A 448 -19.72 -9.01 -8.72
C SER A 448 -18.89 -10.24 -8.36
N ALA A 449 -18.16 -10.79 -9.34
CA ALA A 449 -17.16 -11.81 -9.05
C ALA A 449 -15.97 -11.19 -8.30
N SER A 450 -15.40 -11.94 -7.35
CA SER A 450 -14.16 -11.54 -6.69
C SER A 450 -13.00 -11.49 -7.69
N GLU A 451 -12.11 -10.55 -7.53
CA GLU A 451 -10.88 -10.46 -8.35
C GLU A 451 -9.96 -11.69 -8.15
N PHE A 452 -10.01 -12.32 -6.98
CA PHE A 452 -9.12 -13.43 -6.61
C PHE A 452 -9.69 -14.81 -6.93
N SER A 453 -11.01 -14.94 -7.09
CA SER A 453 -11.66 -16.22 -7.39
C SER A 453 -13.01 -16.01 -8.05
N SER A 454 -13.23 -16.66 -9.19
CA SER A 454 -14.54 -16.65 -9.87
C SER A 454 -15.66 -17.33 -9.07
N LYS A 455 -15.32 -18.11 -8.05
CA LYS A 455 -16.27 -18.79 -7.15
C LYS A 455 -16.69 -17.95 -5.94
N LYS A 456 -15.99 -16.84 -5.65
CA LYS A 456 -16.32 -15.96 -4.55
C LYS A 456 -17.11 -14.75 -5.05
N VAL A 457 -18.22 -14.47 -4.39
CA VAL A 457 -19.14 -13.38 -4.74
C VAL A 457 -18.87 -12.17 -3.84
N LEU A 458 -18.64 -11.03 -4.48
CA LEU A 458 -18.46 -9.75 -3.81
C LEU A 458 -19.78 -8.98 -3.83
N ILE A 459 -20.24 -8.54 -2.66
CA ILE A 459 -21.31 -7.56 -2.54
C ILE A 459 -20.71 -6.19 -2.33
N SER A 460 -21.15 -5.22 -3.12
CA SER A 460 -20.66 -3.85 -3.06
C SER A 460 -21.80 -2.88 -2.85
N SER A 461 -21.54 -1.79 -2.12
CA SER A 461 -22.48 -0.68 -1.94
C SER A 461 -21.81 0.64 -2.25
N SER A 462 -22.56 1.59 -2.82
CA SER A 462 -22.09 2.97 -3.01
C SER A 462 -22.87 3.93 -2.11
N ARG A 463 -22.23 5.04 -1.72
CA ARG A 463 -22.90 6.15 -1.05
C ARG A 463 -23.94 6.79 -1.98
N HIS A 464 -24.95 7.44 -1.41
CA HIS A 464 -25.95 8.17 -2.20
C HIS A 464 -25.39 9.41 -2.89
N GLN A 465 -24.37 10.06 -2.33
CA GLN A 465 -23.77 11.27 -2.85
C GLN A 465 -22.27 11.08 -3.12
N ARG A 466 -21.79 11.77 -4.17
CA ARG A 466 -20.37 11.90 -4.44
C ARG A 466 -19.70 12.66 -3.31
N LEU A 467 -18.66 12.09 -2.72
CA LEU A 467 -17.86 12.77 -1.71
C LEU A 467 -16.87 13.73 -2.39
N LEU A 468 -16.99 15.04 -2.12
CA LEU A 468 -15.98 16.02 -2.48
C LEU A 468 -15.02 16.25 -1.32
N PHE A 469 -13.75 16.47 -1.60
CA PHE A 469 -12.78 16.71 -0.54
C PHE A 469 -13.09 18.02 0.22
N SER A 470 -13.58 19.04 -0.48
CA SER A 470 -14.01 20.30 0.14
C SER A 470 -15.14 20.15 1.17
N GLU A 471 -15.99 19.12 1.05
CA GLU A 471 -17.11 18.90 1.98
C GLU A 471 -16.64 18.37 3.35
N ILE A 472 -15.50 17.69 3.38
CA ILE A 472 -14.92 17.15 4.61
C ILE A 472 -13.74 17.99 5.14
N PHE A 473 -13.25 18.95 4.34
CA PHE A 473 -12.15 19.82 4.71
C PHE A 473 -12.67 21.04 5.49
N PRO A 474 -12.15 21.34 6.69
CA PRO A 474 -12.63 22.47 7.49
C PRO A 474 -12.25 23.82 6.85
N ASP A 475 -13.21 24.74 6.75
CA ASP A 475 -13.00 26.07 6.15
C ASP A 475 -11.93 26.92 6.87
N SER A 476 -11.70 26.68 8.15
CA SER A 476 -10.70 27.40 8.95
C SER A 476 -9.25 26.91 8.75
N CYS A 477 -9.04 25.82 8.01
CA CYS A 477 -7.73 25.21 7.85
C CYS A 477 -7.03 25.68 6.58
N GLN A 478 -5.69 25.57 6.57
CA GLN A 478 -4.86 25.88 5.42
C GLN A 478 -4.52 24.57 4.66
N LEU A 479 -4.57 24.63 3.32
CA LEU A 479 -4.29 23.49 2.44
C LEU A 479 -3.23 23.85 1.40
N LEU A 480 -2.21 23.01 1.29
CA LEU A 480 -1.27 22.97 0.19
C LEU A 480 -1.35 21.65 -0.56
N GLY A 481 -1.82 21.65 -1.79
CA GLY A 481 -1.85 20.47 -2.66
C GLY A 481 -0.64 20.45 -3.60
N ILE A 482 0.11 19.35 -3.60
CA ILE A 482 1.23 19.13 -4.52
C ILE A 482 0.85 18.04 -5.51
N SER A 483 1.02 18.32 -6.80
CA SER A 483 0.67 17.38 -7.86
C SER A 483 1.61 17.53 -9.06
N ALA A 484 1.87 16.43 -9.73
CA ALA A 484 2.51 16.47 -11.06
C ALA A 484 1.53 16.91 -12.18
N THR A 485 0.24 17.05 -11.87
CA THR A 485 -0.80 17.39 -12.85
C THR A 485 -1.90 18.21 -12.19
N LEU A 486 -1.90 19.52 -12.38
CA LEU A 486 -2.96 20.43 -11.92
C LEU A 486 -3.96 20.76 -13.03
N GLU A 487 -3.46 21.18 -14.20
CA GLU A 487 -4.29 21.35 -15.39
C GLU A 487 -4.54 20.01 -16.05
N ILE A 488 -5.76 19.50 -15.90
CA ILE A 488 -6.11 18.17 -16.41
C ILE A 488 -6.64 18.28 -17.84
N SER A 489 -7.55 19.20 -18.05
CA SER A 489 -8.13 19.49 -19.37
C SER A 489 -8.26 21.01 -19.57
N SER A 490 -8.65 21.43 -20.78
CA SER A 490 -8.92 22.85 -21.05
C SER A 490 -10.11 23.44 -20.27
N ARG A 491 -10.85 22.61 -19.53
CA ARG A 491 -12.07 23.00 -18.81
C ARG A 491 -12.04 22.72 -17.34
N VAL A 492 -11.19 21.80 -16.90
CA VAL A 492 -11.23 21.27 -15.54
C VAL A 492 -9.82 21.18 -14.98
N SER A 493 -9.63 21.78 -13.83
CA SER A 493 -8.41 21.69 -13.02
C SER A 493 -8.57 20.69 -11.86
N LEU A 494 -7.47 20.28 -11.27
CA LEU A 494 -7.49 19.40 -10.09
C LEU A 494 -8.20 20.06 -8.88
N PRO A 495 -7.94 21.34 -8.55
CA PRO A 495 -8.67 22.02 -7.47
C PRO A 495 -10.19 21.98 -7.66
N GLU A 496 -10.70 22.22 -8.87
CA GLU A 496 -12.14 22.15 -9.16
C GLU A 496 -12.72 20.73 -8.92
N LEU A 497 -11.98 19.67 -9.30
CA LEU A 497 -12.43 18.29 -9.04
C LEU A 497 -12.48 17.95 -7.54
N LEU A 498 -11.62 18.59 -6.75
CA LEU A 498 -11.60 18.45 -5.30
C LEU A 498 -12.64 19.32 -4.59
N GLY A 499 -13.33 20.22 -5.32
CA GLY A 499 -14.33 21.13 -4.80
C GLY A 499 -13.80 22.52 -4.38
N PHE A 500 -12.62 22.91 -4.86
CA PHE A 500 -12.00 24.23 -4.61
C PHE A 500 -11.82 25.04 -5.90
N PRO A 501 -12.89 25.55 -6.51
CA PRO A 501 -12.80 26.26 -7.79
C PRO A 501 -11.98 27.56 -7.72
N ASP A 502 -11.96 28.21 -6.56
CA ASP A 502 -11.29 29.51 -6.34
C ASP A 502 -9.88 29.35 -5.74
N ALA A 503 -9.36 28.11 -5.63
CA ALA A 503 -8.03 27.88 -5.08
C ALA A 503 -6.94 28.49 -5.97
N ALA A 504 -5.95 29.09 -5.34
CA ALA A 504 -4.76 29.56 -6.06
C ALA A 504 -3.96 28.35 -6.57
N PHE A 505 -3.52 28.39 -7.82
CA PHE A 505 -2.59 27.39 -8.30
C PHE A 505 -1.54 27.97 -9.24
N ASP A 506 -0.35 27.39 -9.22
CA ASP A 506 0.76 27.75 -10.09
C ASP A 506 1.52 26.49 -10.50
N ARG A 507 2.27 26.60 -11.58
CA ARG A 507 3.14 25.54 -12.09
C ARG A 507 4.59 26.02 -12.15
N LEU A 508 5.50 25.13 -11.85
CA LEU A 508 6.89 25.28 -12.23
C LEU A 508 7.04 25.02 -13.72
N ASP A 509 8.00 25.71 -14.34
CA ASP A 509 8.34 25.42 -15.73
C ASP A 509 8.73 23.94 -15.84
N GLU A 510 7.95 23.21 -16.61
CA GLU A 510 8.19 21.79 -16.84
C GLU A 510 9.32 21.65 -17.86
N GLN A 511 10.33 20.86 -17.51
CA GLN A 511 11.35 20.48 -18.48
C GLN A 511 10.77 19.46 -19.45
N PHE A 512 10.95 19.70 -20.75
CA PHE A 512 10.57 18.76 -21.78
C PHE A 512 11.38 17.47 -21.64
N GLN A 513 10.69 16.34 -21.62
CA GLN A 513 11.33 15.02 -21.42
C GLN A 513 11.82 14.47 -22.77
N GLU A 514 13.06 14.75 -23.10
CA GLU A 514 13.68 14.26 -24.34
C GLU A 514 13.87 12.72 -24.35
N ASN A 515 13.97 12.11 -23.18
CA ASN A 515 14.17 10.68 -23.01
C ASN A 515 12.87 9.86 -23.00
N GLN A 516 11.71 10.49 -23.24
CA GLN A 516 10.44 9.78 -23.41
C GLN A 516 9.77 10.15 -24.73
N GLU A 517 9.30 9.13 -25.44
CA GLU A 517 8.51 9.29 -26.67
C GLU A 517 7.19 8.53 -26.59
N ILE A 518 6.10 9.19 -26.97
CA ILE A 518 4.77 8.59 -27.09
C ILE A 518 4.49 8.29 -28.55
N ILE A 519 4.17 7.04 -28.86
CA ILE A 519 3.78 6.60 -30.19
C ILE A 519 2.33 6.15 -30.20
N VAL A 520 1.49 6.81 -30.98
CA VAL A 520 0.08 6.39 -31.15
C VAL A 520 -0.05 5.56 -32.42
N VAL A 521 -0.53 4.34 -32.28
CA VAL A 521 -0.73 3.42 -33.41
C VAL A 521 -2.11 3.65 -34.01
N LYS A 522 -2.16 4.26 -35.21
CA LYS A 522 -3.41 4.75 -35.81
C LYS A 522 -4.28 3.70 -36.48
N ASP A 523 -3.69 2.60 -36.92
CA ASP A 523 -4.34 1.50 -37.65
C ASP A 523 -4.54 0.25 -36.77
N PHE A 524 -4.32 0.35 -35.46
CA PHE A 524 -4.63 -0.74 -34.55
C PHE A 524 -6.15 -0.86 -34.38
N PRO A 525 -6.73 -2.06 -34.43
CA PRO A 525 -8.16 -2.26 -34.39
C PRO A 525 -8.77 -1.79 -33.08
N LEU A 526 -10.00 -1.23 -33.13
CA LEU A 526 -10.75 -0.85 -31.95
C LEU A 526 -11.58 -2.02 -31.44
N VAL A 527 -11.62 -2.23 -30.13
CA VAL A 527 -12.45 -3.27 -29.51
C VAL A 527 -13.95 -3.10 -29.76
N THR A 528 -14.38 -1.91 -30.15
CA THR A 528 -15.77 -1.63 -30.54
C THR A 528 -16.11 -2.02 -31.97
N GLU A 529 -15.11 -2.37 -32.77
CA GLU A 529 -15.23 -2.66 -34.21
C GLU A 529 -15.02 -4.14 -34.52
N ILE A 530 -14.34 -4.88 -33.63
CA ILE A 530 -14.04 -6.30 -33.78
C ILE A 530 -14.42 -7.08 -32.52
N SER A 531 -14.47 -8.42 -32.64
CA SER A 531 -14.72 -9.26 -31.49
C SER A 531 -13.62 -9.13 -30.42
N GLN A 532 -13.93 -9.42 -29.16
CA GLN A 532 -12.95 -9.40 -28.08
C GLN A 532 -11.83 -10.43 -28.29
N GLU A 533 -12.12 -11.53 -28.98
CA GLU A 533 -11.15 -12.58 -29.32
C GLU A 533 -10.18 -12.09 -30.41
N ASP A 534 -10.70 -11.50 -31.48
CA ASP A 534 -9.86 -10.93 -32.55
C ASP A 534 -8.98 -9.80 -32.03
N TYR A 535 -9.52 -8.99 -31.10
CA TYR A 535 -8.76 -7.95 -30.44
C TYR A 535 -7.62 -8.52 -29.56
N ALA A 536 -7.89 -9.62 -28.84
CA ALA A 536 -6.87 -10.29 -28.04
C ALA A 536 -5.76 -10.87 -28.94
N HIS A 537 -6.09 -11.49 -30.05
CA HIS A 537 -5.12 -11.99 -31.03
C HIS A 537 -4.29 -10.86 -31.67
N ALA A 538 -4.90 -9.73 -32.00
CA ALA A 538 -4.18 -8.57 -32.51
C ALA A 538 -3.16 -8.03 -31.48
N LEU A 539 -3.54 -8.00 -30.18
CA LEU A 539 -2.64 -7.62 -29.09
C LEU A 539 -1.48 -8.62 -28.96
N VAL A 540 -1.76 -9.92 -28.97
CA VAL A 540 -0.74 -10.97 -28.88
C VAL A 540 0.30 -10.81 -29.98
N ASN A 541 -0.13 -10.68 -31.25
CA ASN A 541 0.77 -10.51 -32.39
C ASN A 541 1.69 -9.29 -32.21
N LEU A 542 1.14 -8.14 -31.84
CA LEU A 542 1.96 -6.93 -31.62
C LEU A 542 2.91 -7.08 -30.42
N ILE A 543 2.47 -7.66 -29.30
CA ILE A 543 3.30 -7.88 -28.12
C ILE A 543 4.47 -8.82 -28.46
N GLU A 544 4.22 -9.91 -29.17
CA GLU A 544 5.27 -10.85 -29.59
C GLU A 544 6.27 -10.20 -30.56
N GLU A 545 5.81 -9.35 -31.48
CA GLU A 545 6.67 -8.53 -32.33
C GLU A 545 7.54 -7.56 -31.50
N VAL A 546 6.96 -6.83 -30.54
CA VAL A 546 7.71 -5.88 -29.70
C VAL A 546 8.73 -6.61 -28.81
N THR A 547 8.41 -7.79 -28.31
CA THR A 547 9.34 -8.60 -27.49
C THR A 547 10.61 -9.00 -28.25
N SER A 548 10.58 -9.03 -29.58
CA SER A 548 11.78 -9.26 -30.40
C SER A 548 12.91 -8.24 -30.17
N LEU A 549 12.59 -7.08 -29.61
CA LEU A 549 13.57 -6.04 -29.26
C LEU A 549 14.38 -6.36 -28.00
N LYS A 550 13.99 -7.36 -27.21
CA LYS A 550 14.65 -7.80 -25.96
C LYS A 550 14.82 -6.68 -24.91
N GLU A 551 13.88 -5.77 -24.86
CA GLU A 551 13.79 -4.70 -23.85
C GLU A 551 12.66 -5.03 -22.89
N PRO A 552 12.68 -4.55 -21.64
CA PRO A 552 11.59 -4.71 -20.68
C PRO A 552 10.29 -4.08 -21.19
N ILE A 553 9.20 -4.86 -21.18
CA ILE A 553 7.88 -4.45 -21.68
C ILE A 553 6.84 -4.54 -20.58
N LEU A 554 6.17 -3.43 -20.31
CA LEU A 554 4.99 -3.36 -19.46
C LEU A 554 3.74 -3.15 -20.32
N VAL A 555 2.77 -4.06 -20.25
CA VAL A 555 1.49 -3.92 -20.95
C VAL A 555 0.38 -3.62 -19.97
N LEU A 556 -0.26 -2.46 -20.13
CA LEU A 556 -1.35 -1.98 -19.27
C LEU A 556 -2.72 -2.29 -19.89
N PHE A 557 -3.52 -3.03 -19.13
CA PHE A 557 -4.88 -3.41 -19.48
C PHE A 557 -5.91 -2.64 -18.65
N THR A 558 -7.03 -2.33 -19.25
CA THR A 558 -8.20 -1.75 -18.57
C THR A 558 -9.22 -2.82 -18.13
N SER A 559 -8.99 -4.09 -18.47
CA SER A 559 -9.87 -5.22 -18.19
C SER A 559 -9.06 -6.45 -17.78
N ARG A 560 -9.41 -7.04 -16.63
CA ARG A 560 -8.86 -8.33 -16.16
C ARG A 560 -9.11 -9.45 -17.17
N GLU A 561 -10.32 -9.52 -17.69
CA GLU A 561 -10.71 -10.56 -18.65
C GLU A 561 -9.83 -10.55 -19.90
N LEU A 562 -9.58 -9.35 -20.47
CA LEU A 562 -8.71 -9.21 -21.63
C LEU A 562 -7.26 -9.56 -21.30
N LEU A 563 -6.75 -9.16 -20.13
CA LEU A 563 -5.40 -9.52 -19.68
C LEU A 563 -5.22 -11.03 -19.61
N LEU A 564 -6.18 -11.74 -18.98
CA LEU A 564 -6.10 -13.21 -18.85
C LEU A 564 -6.17 -13.89 -20.22
N LYS A 565 -7.06 -13.47 -21.11
CA LYS A 565 -7.16 -13.99 -22.49
C LYS A 565 -5.85 -13.80 -23.27
N VAL A 566 -5.27 -12.60 -23.20
CA VAL A 566 -3.98 -12.33 -23.86
C VAL A 566 -2.87 -13.19 -23.24
N SER A 567 -2.84 -13.31 -21.91
CA SER A 567 -1.88 -14.20 -21.23
C SER A 567 -2.02 -15.67 -21.60
N ASP A 568 -3.24 -16.15 -21.90
CA ASP A 568 -3.47 -17.54 -22.33
C ASP A 568 -3.05 -17.77 -23.78
N TYR A 569 -3.11 -16.76 -24.64
CA TYR A 569 -2.76 -16.85 -26.05
C TYR A 569 -1.28 -16.57 -26.34
N LEU A 570 -0.55 -15.89 -25.43
CA LEU A 570 0.88 -15.62 -25.61
C LEU A 570 1.70 -16.91 -25.57
N SER A 571 2.53 -17.12 -26.60
CA SER A 571 3.46 -18.24 -26.68
C SER A 571 4.79 -17.99 -25.95
N ILE A 572 5.10 -16.73 -25.60
CA ILE A 572 6.35 -16.31 -24.99
C ILE A 572 6.28 -16.29 -23.46
N PRO A 573 7.42 -16.52 -22.76
CA PRO A 573 7.48 -16.44 -21.31
C PRO A 573 7.17 -15.02 -20.80
N HIS A 574 6.22 -14.88 -19.87
CA HIS A 574 5.77 -13.60 -19.35
C HIS A 574 5.34 -13.68 -17.88
N LEU A 575 5.24 -12.53 -17.24
CA LEU A 575 4.57 -12.35 -15.95
C LEU A 575 3.18 -11.74 -16.18
N ALA A 576 2.16 -12.25 -15.51
CA ALA A 576 0.80 -11.75 -15.64
C ALA A 576 0.14 -11.63 -14.25
N GLN A 577 -0.43 -10.46 -13.97
CA GLN A 577 -1.25 -10.24 -12.79
C GLN A 577 -2.46 -11.21 -12.80
N TYR A 578 -2.91 -11.62 -11.63
CA TYR A 578 -3.97 -12.60 -11.40
C TYR A 578 -3.64 -14.06 -11.78
N LYS A 579 -2.47 -14.31 -12.38
CA LYS A 579 -2.04 -15.66 -12.79
C LYS A 579 -0.73 -16.08 -12.13
N HIS A 580 0.23 -15.17 -12.02
CA HIS A 580 1.60 -15.48 -11.57
C HIS A 580 1.98 -14.83 -10.22
N GLY A 581 1.08 -14.09 -9.58
CA GLY A 581 1.29 -13.51 -8.26
C GLY A 581 0.69 -12.10 -8.07
N GLU A 582 0.91 -11.57 -6.88
CA GLU A 582 0.48 -10.23 -6.49
C GLU A 582 1.35 -9.12 -7.12
N PRO A 583 0.81 -7.90 -7.32
CA PRO A 583 1.51 -6.81 -8.00
C PRO A 583 2.91 -6.52 -7.47
N ALA A 584 3.09 -6.48 -6.14
CA ALA A 584 4.39 -6.21 -5.52
C ALA A 584 5.43 -7.30 -5.79
N GLN A 585 5.00 -8.58 -5.81
CA GLN A 585 5.86 -9.71 -6.13
C GLN A 585 6.23 -9.71 -7.62
N LEU A 586 5.25 -9.46 -8.49
CA LEU A 586 5.46 -9.39 -9.94
C LEU A 586 6.42 -8.26 -10.31
N LYS A 587 6.30 -7.09 -9.67
CA LYS A 587 7.25 -5.99 -9.80
C LYS A 587 8.67 -6.45 -9.49
N LYS A 588 8.90 -7.03 -8.29
CA LYS A 588 10.23 -7.49 -7.87
C LYS A 588 10.83 -8.52 -8.84
N ARG A 589 10.00 -9.43 -9.37
CA ARG A 589 10.43 -10.45 -10.35
C ARG A 589 10.78 -9.83 -11.71
N PHE A 590 10.00 -8.86 -12.16
CA PHE A 590 10.24 -8.11 -13.40
C PHE A 590 11.52 -7.27 -13.29
N GLU A 591 11.70 -6.52 -12.20
CA GLU A 591 12.90 -5.70 -11.95
C GLU A 591 14.19 -6.52 -11.83
N LYS A 592 14.09 -7.79 -11.41
CA LYS A 592 15.22 -8.74 -11.39
C LYS A 592 15.51 -9.35 -12.77
N GLY A 593 14.75 -9.01 -13.80
CA GLY A 593 14.92 -9.55 -15.14
C GLY A 593 14.49 -11.03 -15.28
N GLU A 594 13.62 -11.54 -14.41
CA GLU A 594 13.12 -12.93 -14.52
C GLU A 594 12.38 -13.15 -15.84
N ARG A 595 11.65 -12.13 -16.30
CA ARG A 595 10.96 -12.08 -17.59
C ARG A 595 11.00 -10.66 -18.14
N GLU A 596 11.09 -10.53 -19.45
CA GLU A 596 11.09 -9.23 -20.15
C GLU A 596 9.68 -8.66 -20.32
N LEU A 597 8.62 -9.47 -20.19
CA LEU A 597 7.23 -9.06 -20.41
C LEU A 597 6.40 -9.17 -19.13
N LEU A 598 5.75 -8.07 -18.76
CA LEU A 598 4.82 -7.97 -17.63
C LEU A 598 3.45 -7.46 -18.10
N LEU A 599 2.40 -8.22 -17.82
CA LEU A 599 1.01 -7.84 -18.07
C LEU A 599 0.35 -7.37 -16.76
N GLY A 600 -0.12 -6.12 -16.73
CA GLY A 600 -0.72 -5.50 -15.54
C GLY A 600 -2.03 -4.80 -15.82
N ALA A 601 -2.90 -4.71 -14.80
CA ALA A 601 -4.15 -3.97 -14.80
C ALA A 601 -4.35 -3.30 -13.43
N GLY A 602 -5.39 -2.48 -13.25
CA GLY A 602 -5.76 -1.88 -11.97
C GLY A 602 -4.57 -1.22 -11.25
N SER A 603 -4.01 -1.86 -10.22
CA SER A 603 -2.89 -1.36 -9.43
C SER A 603 -1.63 -1.02 -10.24
N PHE A 604 -1.43 -1.65 -11.40
CA PHE A 604 -0.34 -1.29 -12.30
C PHE A 604 -0.56 0.06 -13.00
N TRP A 605 -1.75 0.60 -13.03
CA TRP A 605 -2.00 1.97 -13.48
C TRP A 605 -1.59 3.04 -12.44
N GLU A 606 -1.55 2.73 -11.15
CA GLU A 606 -1.53 3.75 -10.09
C GLU A 606 -0.50 3.57 -8.96
N GLY A 607 0.17 2.42 -8.84
CA GLY A 607 0.93 2.10 -7.63
C GLY A 607 2.31 1.48 -7.79
N VAL A 608 2.78 1.21 -9.01
CA VAL A 608 4.02 0.46 -9.23
C VAL A 608 5.00 1.28 -10.06
N ASP A 609 6.20 1.58 -9.55
CA ASP A 609 7.27 2.29 -10.25
C ASP A 609 8.31 1.30 -10.79
N PHE A 610 8.88 1.58 -11.96
CA PHE A 610 9.86 0.72 -12.63
C PHE A 610 11.20 1.45 -12.76
N SER A 611 11.87 1.67 -11.63
CA SER A 611 13.14 2.41 -11.55
C SER A 611 14.37 1.57 -11.84
N ALA A 612 14.28 0.23 -11.80
CA ALA A 612 15.43 -0.65 -11.96
C ALA A 612 15.92 -0.81 -13.42
N HIS A 613 15.07 -0.48 -14.39
CA HIS A 613 15.41 -0.61 -15.81
C HIS A 613 15.80 0.73 -16.41
N SER A 614 16.94 0.78 -17.12
CA SER A 614 17.37 1.99 -17.85
C SER A 614 16.52 2.25 -19.08
N ARG A 615 15.93 1.21 -19.68
CA ARG A 615 15.03 1.28 -20.84
C ARG A 615 13.76 0.51 -20.54
N VAL A 616 12.60 1.06 -20.92
CA VAL A 616 11.30 0.40 -20.77
C VAL A 616 10.40 0.73 -21.94
N ILE A 617 9.67 -0.27 -22.43
CA ILE A 617 8.57 -0.11 -23.39
C ILE A 617 7.27 -0.27 -22.61
N GLU A 618 6.43 0.75 -22.62
CA GLU A 618 5.11 0.71 -22.01
C GLU A 618 4.04 0.61 -23.11
N VAL A 619 3.13 -0.34 -23.01
CA VAL A 619 2.04 -0.53 -23.96
C VAL A 619 0.70 -0.27 -23.28
N VAL A 620 0.04 0.79 -23.70
CA VAL A 620 -1.32 1.15 -23.26
C VAL A 620 -2.32 0.56 -24.26
N THR A 621 -3.00 -0.51 -23.85
CA THR A 621 -3.92 -1.23 -24.75
C THR A 621 -5.16 -0.41 -25.09
N ARG A 622 -5.67 0.37 -24.14
CA ARG A 622 -6.83 1.27 -24.29
C ARG A 622 -6.70 2.47 -23.37
N LEU A 623 -7.35 3.57 -23.74
CA LEU A 623 -7.50 4.71 -22.84
C LEU A 623 -8.26 4.30 -21.56
N PRO A 624 -7.81 4.73 -20.35
CA PRO A 624 -8.31 4.25 -19.07
C PRO A 624 -9.64 4.91 -18.65
N PHE A 625 -10.63 4.87 -19.53
CA PHE A 625 -12.00 5.27 -19.21
C PHE A 625 -12.66 4.23 -18.32
N GLN A 626 -13.46 4.69 -17.37
CA GLN A 626 -14.33 3.82 -16.58
C GLN A 626 -15.37 3.13 -17.47
N ASN A 627 -15.78 1.93 -17.08
CA ASN A 627 -16.83 1.22 -17.81
C ASN A 627 -18.18 1.94 -17.61
N PRO A 628 -18.84 2.46 -18.67
CA PRO A 628 -20.10 3.16 -18.54
C PRO A 628 -21.25 2.29 -18.02
N GLU A 629 -21.13 0.97 -18.14
CA GLU A 629 -22.14 0.00 -17.64
C GLU A 629 -21.94 -0.34 -16.16
N ASP A 630 -20.84 0.09 -15.56
CA ASP A 630 -20.58 -0.11 -14.14
C ASP A 630 -21.62 0.64 -13.28
N PRO A 631 -22.24 0.01 -12.27
CA PRO A 631 -23.28 0.64 -11.45
C PRO A 631 -22.81 1.94 -10.77
N PHE A 632 -21.60 1.96 -10.23
CA PHE A 632 -21.04 3.15 -9.63
C PHE A 632 -20.86 4.27 -10.66
N THR A 633 -20.33 3.95 -11.85
CA THR A 633 -20.17 4.91 -12.95
C THR A 633 -21.51 5.48 -13.42
N LYS A 634 -22.54 4.62 -13.53
CA LYS A 634 -23.90 5.07 -13.87
C LYS A 634 -24.46 6.06 -12.87
N LYS A 635 -24.31 5.74 -11.58
CA LYS A 635 -24.77 6.60 -10.48
C LYS A 635 -24.01 7.94 -10.48
N MET A 636 -22.69 7.92 -10.54
CA MET A 636 -21.86 9.11 -10.64
C MET A 636 -22.28 10.01 -11.82
N ASN A 637 -22.51 9.40 -12.98
CA ASN A 637 -22.97 10.14 -14.16
C ASN A 637 -24.35 10.77 -13.96
N GLN A 638 -25.24 10.13 -13.22
CA GLN A 638 -26.55 10.66 -12.90
C GLN A 638 -26.45 11.86 -11.95
N GLU A 639 -25.65 11.75 -10.89
CA GLU A 639 -25.41 12.85 -9.94
C GLU A 639 -24.81 14.08 -10.63
N LEU A 640 -23.77 13.89 -11.46
CA LEU A 640 -23.16 14.98 -12.22
C LEU A 640 -24.16 15.69 -13.16
N ARG A 641 -25.10 14.95 -13.78
CA ARG A 641 -26.17 15.54 -14.59
C ARG A 641 -27.13 16.36 -13.75
N LEU A 642 -27.45 15.92 -12.53
CA LEU A 642 -28.30 16.69 -11.60
C LEU A 642 -27.61 17.98 -11.15
N GLU A 643 -26.27 17.98 -11.05
CA GLU A 643 -25.46 19.17 -10.81
C GLU A 643 -25.35 20.08 -12.05
N GLY A 644 -25.95 19.74 -13.20
CA GLY A 644 -25.84 20.49 -14.45
C GLY A 644 -24.50 20.32 -15.18
N LYS A 645 -23.68 19.36 -14.78
CA LYS A 645 -22.37 19.04 -15.37
C LYS A 645 -22.48 17.99 -16.47
N ASN A 646 -21.53 17.99 -17.40
CA ASN A 646 -21.39 16.93 -18.39
C ASN A 646 -20.51 15.80 -17.84
N PRO A 647 -21.05 14.60 -17.53
CA PRO A 647 -20.28 13.54 -16.89
C PRO A 647 -19.01 13.13 -17.64
N PHE A 648 -19.06 13.18 -18.98
CA PHE A 648 -17.90 12.79 -19.79
C PHE A 648 -16.80 13.86 -19.76
N TYR A 649 -17.12 15.12 -20.06
CA TYR A 649 -16.12 16.18 -20.20
C TYR A 649 -15.65 16.75 -18.87
N ASP A 650 -16.53 16.79 -17.85
CA ASP A 650 -16.25 17.42 -16.58
C ASP A 650 -15.72 16.42 -15.52
N TYR A 651 -15.79 15.08 -15.80
CA TYR A 651 -15.31 14.08 -14.87
C TYR A 651 -14.57 12.90 -15.52
N GLN A 652 -15.21 12.12 -16.43
CA GLN A 652 -14.61 10.89 -16.95
C GLN A 652 -13.36 11.14 -17.78
N LEU A 653 -13.36 12.13 -18.66
CA LEU A 653 -12.20 12.49 -19.45
C LEU A 653 -11.05 13.03 -18.59
N PRO A 654 -11.26 13.97 -17.65
CA PRO A 654 -10.25 14.37 -16.69
C PRO A 654 -9.64 13.19 -15.91
N MET A 655 -10.47 12.28 -15.37
CA MET A 655 -9.98 11.11 -14.64
C MET A 655 -9.16 10.16 -15.52
N ALA A 656 -9.59 9.92 -16.75
CA ALA A 656 -8.82 9.13 -17.71
C ALA A 656 -7.46 9.79 -18.04
N MET A 657 -7.42 11.12 -18.18
CA MET A 657 -6.18 11.87 -18.41
C MET A 657 -5.23 11.80 -17.21
N ILE A 658 -5.74 11.92 -15.97
CA ILE A 658 -4.93 11.74 -14.75
C ILE A 658 -4.30 10.35 -14.73
N ARG A 659 -5.10 9.29 -14.92
CA ARG A 659 -4.61 7.90 -14.95
C ARG A 659 -3.56 7.67 -16.03
N LEU A 660 -3.81 8.20 -17.23
CA LEU A 660 -2.86 8.09 -18.34
C LEU A 660 -1.53 8.79 -18.02
N LYS A 661 -1.56 10.04 -17.54
CA LYS A 661 -0.35 10.76 -17.13
C LYS A 661 0.40 10.06 -15.99
N GLN A 662 -0.31 9.45 -15.06
CA GLN A 662 0.30 8.66 -13.99
C GLN A 662 1.02 7.41 -14.52
N ALA A 663 0.44 6.72 -15.50
CA ALA A 663 1.06 5.58 -16.16
C ALA A 663 2.35 6.01 -16.85
N LEU A 664 2.31 7.05 -17.67
CA LEU A 664 3.48 7.61 -18.37
C LEU A 664 4.63 8.01 -17.43
N GLY A 665 4.32 8.58 -16.26
CA GLY A 665 5.31 9.01 -15.27
C GLY A 665 6.06 7.88 -14.55
N ARG A 666 5.66 6.60 -14.72
CA ARG A 666 6.26 5.46 -14.02
C ARG A 666 7.52 4.92 -14.64
N THR A 667 7.65 5.13 -15.93
CA THR A 667 8.79 4.70 -16.72
C THR A 667 9.84 5.82 -16.87
N MET A 668 9.67 6.94 -16.12
CA MET A 668 10.56 8.10 -16.11
C MET A 668 10.76 8.62 -14.67
N ARG A 669 11.55 7.89 -13.88
CA ARG A 669 11.88 8.25 -12.48
C ARG A 669 13.25 8.90 -12.32
N HIS A 670 14.18 8.60 -13.21
CA HIS A 670 15.54 9.12 -13.19
C HIS A 670 15.88 9.77 -14.53
N LEU A 671 16.70 10.81 -14.50
CA LEU A 671 17.12 11.57 -15.70
C LEU A 671 17.79 10.71 -16.78
N ASN A 672 18.40 9.58 -16.39
CA ASN A 672 19.07 8.65 -17.30
C ASN A 672 18.15 7.50 -17.79
N GLN A 673 16.89 7.49 -17.43
CA GLN A 673 15.94 6.46 -17.86
C GLN A 673 15.35 6.86 -19.21
N THR A 674 15.23 5.90 -20.13
CA THR A 674 14.64 6.08 -21.45
C THR A 674 13.39 5.24 -21.60
N SER A 675 12.30 5.82 -22.10
CA SER A 675 11.01 5.17 -22.17
C SER A 675 10.30 5.44 -23.48
N ILE A 676 9.66 4.39 -24.04
CA ILE A 676 8.69 4.52 -25.13
C ILE A 676 7.34 4.07 -24.65
N VAL A 677 6.32 4.87 -24.94
CA VAL A 677 4.93 4.52 -24.65
C VAL A 677 4.16 4.33 -25.94
N LEU A 678 3.67 3.10 -26.16
CA LEU A 678 2.79 2.76 -27.27
C LEU A 678 1.33 2.87 -26.84
N ILE A 679 0.57 3.74 -27.49
CA ILE A 679 -0.89 3.85 -27.26
C ILE A 679 -1.61 3.21 -28.44
N LEU A 680 -2.35 2.12 -28.18
CA LEU A 680 -3.03 1.33 -29.20
C LEU A 680 -4.47 1.79 -29.46
N ASP A 681 -4.92 2.84 -28.80
CA ASP A 681 -6.28 3.35 -28.91
C ASP A 681 -6.37 4.53 -29.90
N SER A 682 -6.73 4.23 -31.14
CA SER A 682 -6.83 5.21 -32.22
C SER A 682 -7.94 6.27 -32.00
N ARG A 683 -8.83 6.08 -31.00
CA ARG A 683 -9.81 7.09 -30.58
C ARG A 683 -9.13 8.39 -30.13
N MET A 684 -7.88 8.29 -29.67
CA MET A 684 -7.04 9.44 -29.33
C MET A 684 -6.82 10.38 -30.52
N LEU A 685 -6.76 9.86 -31.74
CA LEU A 685 -6.58 10.64 -32.95
C LEU A 685 -7.90 11.00 -33.64
N THR A 686 -8.90 10.11 -33.58
CA THR A 686 -10.13 10.20 -34.36
C THR A 686 -11.27 10.95 -33.65
N LYS A 687 -11.31 10.93 -32.32
CA LYS A 687 -12.40 11.56 -31.54
C LYS A 687 -12.07 13.01 -31.13
N ARG A 688 -13.09 13.85 -30.99
CA ARG A 688 -12.92 15.27 -30.60
C ARG A 688 -12.17 15.41 -29.25
N TYR A 689 -12.45 14.58 -28.28
CA TYR A 689 -11.78 14.60 -26.98
C TYR A 689 -10.31 14.15 -27.08
N GLY A 690 -9.97 13.33 -28.05
CA GLY A 690 -8.59 12.87 -28.26
C GLY A 690 -7.62 14.01 -28.52
N LYS A 691 -8.05 15.08 -29.21
CA LYS A 691 -7.24 16.29 -29.40
C LYS A 691 -6.83 16.95 -28.07
N GLN A 692 -7.67 16.88 -27.04
CA GLN A 692 -7.34 17.41 -25.72
C GLN A 692 -6.27 16.53 -25.04
N ILE A 693 -6.38 15.20 -25.17
CA ILE A 693 -5.39 14.26 -24.65
C ILE A 693 -4.04 14.49 -25.34
N VAL A 694 -4.01 14.51 -26.69
CA VAL A 694 -2.80 14.78 -27.49
C VAL A 694 -2.15 16.09 -27.07
N ARG A 695 -2.92 17.18 -26.99
CA ARG A 695 -2.40 18.50 -26.59
C ARG A 695 -1.80 18.48 -25.19
N SER A 696 -2.44 17.79 -24.23
CA SER A 696 -1.96 17.70 -22.85
C SER A 696 -0.70 16.87 -22.73
N LEU A 697 -0.55 15.82 -23.51
CA LEU A 697 0.65 14.94 -23.46
C LEU A 697 1.83 15.54 -24.23
N SER A 698 1.57 16.20 -25.38
CA SER A 698 2.63 16.80 -26.21
C SER A 698 3.28 18.04 -25.59
N GLN A 699 2.78 18.54 -24.46
CA GLN A 699 3.43 19.61 -23.71
C GLN A 699 4.75 19.14 -23.07
N ASN A 700 4.81 17.88 -22.63
CA ASN A 700 5.89 17.37 -21.77
C ASN A 700 6.81 16.39 -22.48
N CYS A 701 6.38 15.74 -23.56
CA CYS A 701 7.17 14.77 -24.30
C CYS A 701 6.79 14.73 -25.79
N ARG A 702 7.67 14.14 -26.60
CA ARG A 702 7.43 13.98 -28.03
C ARG A 702 6.31 12.97 -28.28
N LEU A 703 5.36 13.32 -29.15
CA LEU A 703 4.27 12.45 -29.55
C LEU A 703 4.27 12.29 -31.06
N GLU A 704 4.32 11.04 -31.52
CA GLU A 704 4.29 10.69 -32.94
C GLU A 704 3.17 9.70 -33.24
N GLU A 705 2.68 9.75 -34.47
CA GLU A 705 1.72 8.78 -35.01
C GLU A 705 2.45 7.75 -35.87
N THR A 706 2.00 6.49 -35.85
CA THR A 706 2.57 5.45 -36.69
C THR A 706 1.54 4.40 -37.11
N ASN A 707 1.88 3.62 -38.13
CA ASN A 707 1.17 2.40 -38.49
C ASN A 707 1.80 1.20 -37.75
N GLN A 708 1.03 0.15 -37.50
CA GLN A 708 1.48 -1.06 -36.80
C GLN A 708 2.77 -1.62 -37.40
N GLY A 709 2.86 -1.76 -38.72
CA GLY A 709 4.06 -2.30 -39.40
C GLY A 709 5.34 -1.46 -39.24
N GLN A 710 5.27 -0.25 -38.70
CA GLN A 710 6.43 0.63 -38.46
C GLN A 710 6.83 0.75 -37.00
N VAL A 711 6.06 0.19 -36.09
CA VAL A 711 6.26 0.30 -34.63
C VAL A 711 7.67 -0.14 -34.23
N ILE A 712 8.07 -1.36 -34.62
CA ILE A 712 9.39 -1.92 -34.26
C ILE A 712 10.55 -1.04 -34.77
N SER A 713 10.46 -0.57 -36.01
CA SER A 713 11.52 0.26 -36.60
C SER A 713 11.64 1.62 -35.88
N LYS A 714 10.53 2.21 -35.43
CA LYS A 714 10.53 3.45 -34.66
C LYS A 714 11.11 3.26 -33.26
N ILE A 715 10.71 2.22 -32.53
CA ILE A 715 11.25 1.91 -31.21
C ILE A 715 12.77 1.70 -31.30
N ALA A 716 13.23 0.86 -32.25
CA ALA A 716 14.65 0.59 -32.44
C ALA A 716 15.44 1.86 -32.80
N LYS A 717 14.85 2.78 -33.59
CA LYS A 717 15.49 4.06 -33.94
C LYS A 717 15.61 4.99 -32.72
N PHE A 718 14.61 5.04 -31.87
CA PHE A 718 14.63 5.85 -30.66
C PHE A 718 15.71 5.36 -29.68
N PHE A 719 15.73 4.08 -29.34
CA PHE A 719 16.73 3.51 -28.42
C PHE A 719 18.17 3.51 -28.97
N LYS A 720 18.36 3.69 -30.28
CA LYS A 720 19.70 3.91 -30.86
C LYS A 720 20.18 5.36 -30.73
N LYS A 721 19.26 6.31 -30.56
CA LYS A 721 19.60 7.73 -30.40
C LYS A 721 19.84 8.14 -28.95
N SER A 722 19.18 7.46 -28.02
CA SER A 722 19.33 7.59 -26.57
C SER A 722 20.42 6.62 -26.05
#